data_9002d1a746ba6ec777bc2664710136a0
#
_entry.id   9002d1a746ba6ec777bc2664710136a0
#
_cell.length_a   1.000
_cell.length_b   1.000
_cell.length_c   1.000
_cell.angle_alpha   90.00
_cell.angle_beta   90.00
_cell.angle_gamma   90.00
#
_symmetry.space_group_name_H-M   'P 1'
#
loop_
_entity.id
_entity.type
_entity.pdbx_description
1 polymer ?
#
loop_
_entity_poly.entity_id
_entity_poly.type
_entity_poly.pdbx_seq_one_letter_code
_entity_poly.pdbx_strand_id
1 'polypeptide(L)'
;MMSTVQEVKDIIERAAKMPWGPACSAELARAVVLVDSLEGEEELRIETYIQLATAYQQGNEEWKALAPTAWLVAKFDENPAAFEADQIESLAWLYKNATSATGRNPAVSKEQALELSEGFGKFIQDQGYSMHAVHGVRFALALRMGDPVAAHEELVKWRATPRDEVSDCVQCDPERQITEAVVAKDWERAVATAVPLLDIREGCGNQPAGVQALSMIPLLMSGRPEAAWECHVRSYRQHRRNAQYMDLLGQHMEFLVLSGRWQRALDILRDSIAVTSRAESAALLFDYLKGAALAAREAVDRGLGKHAFRALCTGQSQWCQGPRLDVNASLEDVASGLKEWLFSIAALFDARNGNDFYTASAGEVLDEGPVNSEAEERAQKTWSFEVVGEREVLPEAISSSDVDETPKYSTRRIKQEKVKTTDDTNPYPRVDLSPLTHPASMQEAFNRFSALSDTTGFDPERQFIVDHATVMNESVLDIDFSHADVMDYYIFACVILKLHQNFDDARRLLDQAEQAVIALEDDTAIVSPGFFSKLRGRRAQLTRQQLNLAWINLQRSSCDVMYFSIRDEEIPEEVVTHAMARIKNARALIEEVVPELNRNQGTGKDIQLVGLVLSQCASIATMCKNFDDTETTYALWENLERAFTRFAPSKKQVALELLLEYQELELGREKYMAACQYADQALRLNDLCDPYTALISRGTICSASLQAHQPDEALAQAKHLNDVIHAFPTEVWNVSVARLFSQALAEKDRFTEATEILEEAFSTLNDSPYIRMRLAGAAPTLAHLYLCIEEYQDAYDLAMKYSAVLRENEMYRSALSLADTASNAAKELGNYIAEADAADLAAELSHEWKEYFREHQYLRREAAAMVKGPNVGEDDLERALSVLERDRQLIASIKTELTEKQIAISHAENNYTLGWVTLKAGKPVEAMDVLRESIACFRAYEEYDEAGYPMEVLARCYYATGNFDGLRECVDELTEMTKLPSMKPTRLRSLIRAIQELIDEEDPGAQDQS
;
A
#
# COMPACT_ATOMS: atom_id res chain seq x y z
N MET A 1 25.53 47.50 2.15
CA MET A 1 26.59 46.68 2.76
C MET A 1 27.39 46.11 1.60
N MET A 2 28.71 46.21 1.63
CA MET A 2 29.54 45.55 0.62
C MET A 2 29.47 44.04 0.86
N SER A 3 29.20 43.27 -0.20
CA SER A 3 29.23 41.80 -0.18
C SER A 3 30.66 41.36 0.25
N THR A 4 30.75 40.27 0.99
CA THR A 4 32.03 39.71 1.43
C THR A 4 32.20 38.32 0.81
N VAL A 5 33.48 37.94 0.57
CA VAL A 5 33.86 36.61 0.13
C VAL A 5 33.25 35.55 1.07
N GLN A 6 33.26 35.79 2.36
CA GLN A 6 32.71 34.90 3.36
C GLN A 6 31.20 34.72 3.21
N GLU A 7 30.46 35.78 2.91
CA GLU A 7 29.00 35.70 2.69
C GLU A 7 28.66 34.80 1.51
N VAL A 8 29.43 34.84 0.40
CA VAL A 8 29.25 33.96 -0.75
C VAL A 8 29.51 32.49 -0.37
N LYS A 9 30.61 32.23 0.33
CA LYS A 9 31.00 30.90 0.80
C LYS A 9 29.94 30.30 1.75
N ASP A 10 29.43 31.11 2.67
CA ASP A 10 28.37 30.70 3.60
C ASP A 10 27.07 30.32 2.86
N ILE A 11 26.74 30.99 1.75
CA ILE A 11 25.57 30.64 0.93
C ILE A 11 25.80 29.31 0.21
N ILE A 12 26.97 29.13 -0.42
CA ILE A 12 27.30 27.86 -1.11
C ILE A 12 27.25 26.70 -0.13
N GLU A 13 27.81 26.85 1.06
CA GLU A 13 27.81 25.81 2.09
C GLU A 13 26.40 25.46 2.59
N ARG A 14 25.51 26.46 2.74
CA ARG A 14 24.10 26.21 3.07
C ARG A 14 23.36 25.50 1.93
N ALA A 15 23.58 25.96 0.70
CA ALA A 15 22.94 25.35 -0.48
C ALA A 15 23.37 23.89 -0.66
N ALA A 16 24.62 23.54 -0.35
CA ALA A 16 25.12 22.17 -0.42
C ALA A 16 24.39 21.19 0.55
N LYS A 17 23.76 21.72 1.60
CA LYS A 17 22.96 20.93 2.57
C LYS A 17 21.47 20.87 2.22
N MET A 18 21.05 21.59 1.18
CA MET A 18 19.66 21.62 0.74
C MET A 18 19.40 20.51 -0.29
N PRO A 19 18.18 19.95 -0.36
CA PRO A 19 17.79 19.10 -1.47
C PRO A 19 17.80 19.89 -2.77
N TRP A 20 18.14 19.23 -3.88
CA TRP A 20 18.08 19.83 -5.21
C TRP A 20 16.66 20.32 -5.54
N GLY A 21 16.55 21.50 -6.14
CA GLY A 21 15.30 22.09 -6.55
C GLY A 21 15.30 23.62 -6.47
N PRO A 22 14.12 24.28 -6.72
CA PRO A 22 14.04 25.73 -6.86
C PRO A 22 14.53 26.55 -5.65
N ALA A 23 14.44 26.00 -4.43
CA ALA A 23 14.94 26.67 -3.24
C ALA A 23 16.48 26.71 -3.20
N CYS A 24 17.13 25.58 -3.52
CA CYS A 24 18.58 25.48 -3.60
C CYS A 24 19.13 26.38 -4.72
N SER A 25 18.56 26.30 -5.92
CA SER A 25 19.00 27.10 -7.07
C SER A 25 18.77 28.60 -6.85
N ALA A 26 17.72 29.02 -6.13
CA ALA A 26 17.50 30.42 -5.77
C ALA A 26 18.56 30.97 -4.81
N GLU A 27 19.02 30.19 -3.82
CA GLU A 27 20.12 30.56 -2.95
C GLU A 27 21.44 30.74 -3.73
N LEU A 28 21.76 29.80 -4.62
CA LEU A 28 22.95 29.88 -5.46
C LEU A 28 22.88 31.01 -6.48
N ALA A 29 21.69 31.29 -7.05
CA ALA A 29 21.51 32.46 -7.91
C ALA A 29 21.80 33.78 -7.14
N ARG A 30 21.45 33.84 -5.84
CA ARG A 30 21.80 34.95 -4.97
C ARG A 30 23.29 35.04 -4.75
N ALA A 31 23.99 33.92 -4.58
CA ALA A 31 25.45 33.87 -4.46
C ALA A 31 26.14 34.40 -5.72
N VAL A 32 25.62 34.04 -6.92
CA VAL A 32 26.14 34.59 -8.19
C VAL A 32 26.00 36.11 -8.25
N VAL A 33 24.86 36.70 -7.89
CA VAL A 33 24.70 38.16 -7.84
C VAL A 33 25.70 38.84 -6.90
N LEU A 34 25.98 38.18 -5.75
CA LEU A 34 26.94 38.70 -4.79
C LEU A 34 28.37 38.61 -5.30
N VAL A 35 28.80 37.44 -5.84
CA VAL A 35 30.16 37.23 -6.31
C VAL A 35 30.49 38.10 -7.52
N ASP A 36 29.51 38.39 -8.39
CA ASP A 36 29.68 39.30 -9.52
C ASP A 36 29.98 40.75 -9.10
N SER A 37 29.63 41.14 -7.89
CA SER A 37 29.93 42.43 -7.32
C SER A 37 31.33 42.54 -6.70
N LEU A 38 32.06 41.40 -6.59
CA LEU A 38 33.41 41.36 -6.01
C LEU A 38 34.45 41.50 -7.08
N GLU A 39 35.49 42.38 -6.85
CA GLU A 39 36.61 42.53 -7.74
C GLU A 39 37.73 41.52 -7.40
N GLY A 40 38.30 40.87 -8.41
CA GLY A 40 39.46 40.01 -8.25
C GLY A 40 39.17 38.56 -7.77
N GLU A 41 37.93 38.18 -7.55
CA GLU A 41 37.53 36.86 -7.03
C GLU A 41 37.10 35.92 -8.14
N GLU A 42 37.95 35.72 -9.17
CA GLU A 42 37.62 34.94 -10.37
C GLU A 42 37.40 33.46 -10.08
N GLU A 43 38.25 32.86 -9.25
CA GLU A 43 38.14 31.46 -8.84
C GLU A 43 36.79 31.18 -8.11
N LEU A 44 36.46 32.02 -7.12
CA LEU A 44 35.18 31.90 -6.40
C LEU A 44 33.97 32.10 -7.34
N ARG A 45 34.13 32.98 -8.34
CA ARG A 45 33.10 33.22 -9.33
C ARG A 45 32.84 32.00 -10.21
N ILE A 46 33.92 31.38 -10.74
CA ILE A 46 33.86 30.15 -11.52
C ILE A 46 33.16 29.05 -10.69
N GLU A 47 33.61 28.83 -9.46
CA GLU A 47 32.99 27.83 -8.55
C GLU A 47 31.51 28.11 -8.32
N THR A 48 31.16 29.37 -8.06
CA THR A 48 29.74 29.72 -7.82
C THR A 48 28.86 29.47 -9.05
N TYR A 49 29.34 29.75 -10.26
CA TYR A 49 28.64 29.49 -11.50
C TYR A 49 28.48 27.97 -11.81
N ILE A 50 29.53 27.18 -11.49
CA ILE A 50 29.47 25.69 -11.58
C ILE A 50 28.39 25.17 -10.63
N GLN A 51 28.39 25.61 -9.37
CA GLN A 51 27.39 25.18 -8.39
C GLN A 51 25.97 25.57 -8.80
N LEU A 52 25.76 26.78 -9.32
CA LEU A 52 24.44 27.21 -9.82
C LEU A 52 23.97 26.38 -11.03
N ALA A 53 24.88 26.17 -12.02
CA ALA A 53 24.53 25.38 -13.20
C ALA A 53 24.20 23.92 -12.84
N THR A 54 24.98 23.34 -11.90
CA THR A 54 24.72 21.98 -11.34
C THR A 54 23.38 21.94 -10.63
N ALA A 55 23.07 22.93 -9.78
CA ALA A 55 21.80 22.97 -9.06
C ALA A 55 20.59 23.03 -10.01
N TYR A 56 20.69 23.81 -11.09
CA TYR A 56 19.64 23.85 -12.12
C TYR A 56 19.48 22.51 -12.83
N GLN A 57 20.56 21.81 -13.15
CA GLN A 57 20.49 20.49 -13.80
C GLN A 57 19.90 19.43 -12.86
N GLN A 58 20.38 19.36 -11.63
CA GLN A 58 19.90 18.39 -10.64
C GLN A 58 18.50 18.73 -10.10
N GLY A 59 18.13 20.01 -10.12
CA GLY A 59 16.84 20.52 -9.65
C GLY A 59 15.70 20.46 -10.66
N ASN A 60 15.89 19.83 -11.83
CA ASN A 60 14.92 19.77 -12.93
C ASN A 60 14.60 21.16 -13.55
N GLU A 61 15.56 22.08 -13.51
CA GLU A 61 15.44 23.43 -14.10
C GLU A 61 16.44 23.59 -15.27
N GLU A 62 16.61 22.56 -16.07
CA GLU A 62 17.68 22.37 -17.08
C GLU A 62 17.85 23.55 -18.04
N TRP A 63 16.76 24.18 -18.48
CA TRP A 63 16.83 25.33 -19.39
C TRP A 63 17.48 26.56 -18.72
N LYS A 64 17.40 26.68 -17.39
CA LYS A 64 18.03 27.78 -16.65
C LYS A 64 19.55 27.58 -16.56
N ALA A 65 20.03 26.34 -16.68
CA ALA A 65 21.46 26.02 -16.72
C ALA A 65 22.15 26.54 -17.99
N LEU A 66 21.44 26.84 -19.06
CA LEU A 66 22.03 27.32 -20.33
C LEU A 66 22.84 28.60 -20.15
N ALA A 67 22.31 29.58 -19.42
CA ALA A 67 22.99 30.88 -19.23
C ALA A 67 24.26 30.79 -18.40
N PRO A 68 24.29 30.16 -17.18
CA PRO A 68 25.54 30.02 -16.43
C PRO A 68 26.53 29.10 -17.12
N THR A 69 26.09 28.06 -17.85
CA THR A 69 26.98 27.18 -18.63
C THR A 69 27.64 27.99 -19.77
N ALA A 70 26.87 28.81 -20.52
CA ALA A 70 27.42 29.66 -21.57
C ALA A 70 28.42 30.66 -21.05
N TRP A 71 28.18 31.21 -19.85
CA TRP A 71 29.16 32.09 -19.18
C TRP A 71 30.45 31.33 -18.86
N LEU A 72 30.36 30.12 -18.30
CA LEU A 72 31.53 29.28 -17.99
C LEU A 72 32.34 28.94 -19.25
N VAL A 73 31.67 28.54 -20.34
CA VAL A 73 32.33 28.26 -21.62
C VAL A 73 33.05 29.48 -22.16
N ALA A 74 32.42 30.64 -22.16
CA ALA A 74 33.05 31.89 -22.58
C ALA A 74 34.27 32.26 -21.73
N LYS A 75 34.20 32.06 -20.41
CA LYS A 75 35.30 32.26 -19.48
C LYS A 75 36.44 31.28 -19.71
N PHE A 76 36.12 30.02 -19.98
CA PHE A 76 37.10 29.02 -20.32
C PHE A 76 37.85 29.40 -21.64
N ASP A 77 37.12 29.83 -22.67
CA ASP A 77 37.71 30.28 -23.94
C ASP A 77 38.60 31.52 -23.77
N GLU A 78 38.27 32.46 -22.84
CA GLU A 78 39.07 33.61 -22.54
C GLU A 78 40.37 33.25 -21.79
N ASN A 79 40.31 32.39 -20.78
CA ASN A 79 41.42 32.02 -19.90
C ASN A 79 41.27 30.58 -19.36
N PRO A 80 41.67 29.57 -20.13
CA PRO A 80 41.63 28.18 -19.68
C PRO A 80 42.43 27.89 -18.41
N ALA A 81 43.51 28.67 -18.16
CA ALA A 81 44.36 28.49 -16.98
C ALA A 81 43.71 28.95 -15.64
N ALA A 82 42.54 29.58 -15.71
CA ALA A 82 41.77 29.96 -14.52
C ALA A 82 40.92 28.77 -13.97
N PHE A 83 40.86 27.67 -14.68
CA PHE A 83 40.10 26.49 -14.29
C PHE A 83 40.99 25.37 -13.80
N GLU A 84 40.65 24.76 -12.70
CA GLU A 84 41.27 23.53 -12.21
C GLU A 84 40.79 22.30 -13.01
N ALA A 85 41.50 21.17 -12.93
CA ALA A 85 41.19 19.99 -13.73
C ALA A 85 39.80 19.42 -13.45
N ASP A 86 39.35 19.41 -12.18
CA ASP A 86 38.02 18.99 -11.76
C ASP A 86 36.94 19.97 -12.21
N GLN A 87 37.23 21.26 -12.29
CA GLN A 87 36.33 22.28 -12.84
C GLN A 87 36.16 22.13 -14.35
N ILE A 88 37.22 21.71 -15.08
CA ILE A 88 37.12 21.39 -16.53
C ILE A 88 36.28 20.17 -16.76
N GLU A 89 36.41 19.12 -15.94
CA GLU A 89 35.54 17.94 -16.01
C GLU A 89 34.09 18.32 -15.69
N SER A 90 33.83 19.08 -14.64
CA SER A 90 32.53 19.63 -14.30
C SER A 90 31.95 20.45 -15.46
N LEU A 91 32.71 21.29 -16.10
CA LEU A 91 32.31 22.06 -17.28
C LEU A 91 31.95 21.15 -18.45
N ALA A 92 32.70 20.07 -18.70
CA ALA A 92 32.39 19.09 -19.74
C ALA A 92 31.00 18.45 -19.53
N TRP A 93 30.68 18.06 -18.28
CA TRP A 93 29.38 17.56 -17.88
C TRP A 93 28.27 18.60 -18.03
N LEU A 94 28.50 19.83 -17.59
CA LEU A 94 27.52 20.93 -17.70
C LEU A 94 27.22 21.24 -19.16
N TYR A 95 28.26 21.28 -20.00
CA TYR A 95 28.17 21.56 -21.44
C TYR A 95 27.39 20.45 -22.16
N LYS A 96 27.70 19.17 -21.87
CA LYS A 96 26.95 18.01 -22.36
C LYS A 96 25.45 18.12 -22.07
N ASN A 97 25.11 18.35 -20.80
CA ASN A 97 23.72 18.39 -20.36
C ASN A 97 22.98 19.62 -20.90
N ALA A 98 23.64 20.79 -20.94
CA ALA A 98 23.09 22.01 -21.54
C ALA A 98 22.79 21.80 -23.04
N THR A 99 23.69 21.16 -23.75
CA THR A 99 23.50 20.82 -25.19
C THR A 99 22.29 19.88 -25.35
N SER A 100 22.19 18.85 -24.55
CA SER A 100 21.05 17.92 -24.55
C SER A 100 19.71 18.61 -24.24
N ALA A 101 19.70 19.56 -23.32
CA ALA A 101 18.53 20.33 -22.92
C ALA A 101 17.95 21.19 -24.07
N THR A 102 18.78 21.62 -25.03
CA THR A 102 18.31 22.37 -26.22
C THR A 102 17.32 21.57 -27.06
N GLY A 103 17.54 20.26 -27.18
CA GLY A 103 16.61 19.36 -27.89
C GLY A 103 15.25 19.27 -27.25
N ARG A 104 15.15 19.53 -25.95
CA ARG A 104 13.93 19.41 -25.13
C ARG A 104 13.12 20.71 -25.03
N ASN A 105 13.66 21.83 -25.54
CA ASN A 105 13.02 23.14 -25.49
C ASN A 105 12.73 23.65 -26.93
N PRO A 106 11.47 23.79 -27.38
CA PRO A 106 11.17 24.25 -28.72
C PRO A 106 11.45 25.76 -28.95
N ALA A 107 11.75 26.53 -27.88
CA ALA A 107 12.15 27.92 -28.01
C ALA A 107 13.60 28.10 -28.48
N VAL A 108 14.42 27.03 -28.38
CA VAL A 108 15.80 27.03 -28.94
C VAL A 108 15.70 26.56 -30.41
N SER A 109 16.18 27.37 -31.34
CA SER A 109 16.12 27.00 -32.75
C SER A 109 16.98 25.77 -33.07
N LYS A 110 16.66 25.09 -34.16
CA LYS A 110 17.43 23.93 -34.63
C LYS A 110 18.90 24.28 -34.88
N GLU A 111 19.13 25.46 -35.50
CA GLU A 111 20.46 25.98 -35.81
C GLU A 111 21.26 26.21 -34.55
N GLN A 112 20.68 26.84 -33.52
CA GLN A 112 21.35 27.09 -32.23
C GLN A 112 21.69 25.80 -31.52
N ALA A 113 20.80 24.82 -31.52
CA ALA A 113 21.06 23.50 -30.89
C ALA A 113 22.20 22.75 -31.57
N LEU A 114 22.28 22.78 -32.93
CA LEU A 114 23.35 22.17 -33.71
C LEU A 114 24.69 22.92 -33.49
N GLU A 115 24.68 24.25 -33.49
CA GLU A 115 25.87 25.07 -33.21
C GLU A 115 26.45 24.76 -31.82
N LEU A 116 25.57 24.66 -30.80
CA LEU A 116 25.99 24.30 -29.46
C LEU A 116 26.60 22.88 -29.41
N SER A 117 26.02 21.94 -30.15
CA SER A 117 26.53 20.57 -30.28
C SER A 117 27.88 20.50 -30.97
N GLU A 118 28.13 21.35 -31.98
CA GLU A 118 29.42 21.46 -32.63
C GLU A 118 30.46 22.04 -31.69
N GLY A 119 30.10 23.11 -30.93
CA GLY A 119 30.94 23.72 -29.90
C GLY A 119 31.33 22.73 -28.81
N PHE A 120 30.36 21.94 -28.31
CA PHE A 120 30.61 20.85 -27.37
C PHE A 120 31.59 19.82 -27.92
N GLY A 121 31.35 19.37 -29.16
CA GLY A 121 32.28 18.42 -29.82
C GLY A 121 33.71 18.95 -29.95
N LYS A 122 33.86 20.22 -30.28
CA LYS A 122 35.19 20.86 -30.33
C LYS A 122 35.84 20.95 -28.95
N PHE A 123 35.08 21.36 -27.90
CA PHE A 123 35.57 21.42 -26.53
C PHE A 123 36.08 20.03 -26.07
N ILE A 124 35.31 18.96 -26.28
CA ILE A 124 35.68 17.58 -25.91
C ILE A 124 36.97 17.16 -26.63
N GLN A 125 37.07 17.43 -27.92
CA GLN A 125 38.25 17.10 -28.70
C GLN A 125 39.48 17.87 -28.25
N ASP A 126 39.36 19.19 -27.98
CA ASP A 126 40.49 20.06 -27.58
C ASP A 126 41.00 19.70 -26.18
N GLN A 127 40.12 19.19 -25.28
CA GLN A 127 40.48 18.70 -23.96
C GLN A 127 41.02 17.25 -23.97
N GLY A 128 40.97 16.55 -25.13
CA GLY A 128 41.46 15.20 -25.25
C GLY A 128 40.50 14.11 -24.73
N TYR A 129 39.28 14.47 -24.45
CA TYR A 129 38.21 13.52 -24.06
C TYR A 129 37.71 12.69 -25.26
N SER A 130 37.07 11.57 -24.96
CA SER A 130 36.47 10.72 -25.99
C SER A 130 35.22 11.38 -26.61
N MET A 131 35.06 11.20 -27.92
CA MET A 131 33.86 11.64 -28.65
C MET A 131 32.61 10.82 -28.31
N HIS A 132 32.68 9.81 -27.42
CA HIS A 132 31.57 8.97 -27.01
C HIS A 132 30.38 9.81 -26.47
N ALA A 133 30.64 10.73 -25.54
CA ALA A 133 29.60 11.62 -25.00
C ALA A 133 28.98 12.53 -26.10
N VAL A 134 29.79 13.01 -27.04
CA VAL A 134 29.32 13.86 -28.16
C VAL A 134 28.36 13.09 -29.06
N HIS A 135 28.69 11.86 -29.44
CA HIS A 135 27.81 11.02 -30.25
C HIS A 135 26.50 10.70 -29.50
N GLY A 136 26.56 10.49 -28.16
CA GLY A 136 25.37 10.31 -27.33
C GLY A 136 24.44 11.52 -27.35
N VAL A 137 24.98 12.75 -27.24
CA VAL A 137 24.23 13.98 -27.33
C VAL A 137 23.62 14.19 -28.71
N ARG A 138 24.42 13.97 -29.78
CA ARG A 138 23.95 14.10 -31.18
C ARG A 138 22.83 13.11 -31.51
N PHE A 139 22.93 11.87 -30.99
CA PHE A 139 21.85 10.88 -31.07
C PHE A 139 20.55 11.43 -30.46
N ALA A 140 20.61 11.92 -29.21
CA ALA A 140 19.46 12.45 -28.51
C ALA A 140 18.84 13.67 -29.23
N LEU A 141 19.68 14.59 -29.73
CA LEU A 141 19.22 15.74 -30.51
C LEU A 141 18.54 15.31 -31.82
N ALA A 142 19.12 14.37 -32.59
CA ALA A 142 18.55 13.89 -33.83
C ALA A 142 17.16 13.27 -33.62
N LEU A 143 16.99 12.44 -32.56
CA LEU A 143 15.67 11.89 -32.18
C LEU A 143 14.67 13.00 -31.87
N ARG A 144 15.05 13.98 -31.04
CA ARG A 144 14.18 15.11 -30.68
C ARG A 144 13.93 16.08 -31.84
N MET A 145 14.73 16.02 -32.88
CA MET A 145 14.50 16.77 -34.13
C MET A 145 13.66 15.98 -35.16
N GLY A 146 13.23 14.77 -34.83
CA GLY A 146 12.44 13.92 -35.73
C GLY A 146 13.26 13.40 -36.90
N ASP A 147 14.57 13.13 -36.69
CA ASP A 147 15.49 12.56 -37.71
C ASP A 147 16.02 11.21 -37.24
N PRO A 148 15.25 10.12 -37.37
CA PRO A 148 15.66 8.79 -36.95
C PRO A 148 16.86 8.23 -37.71
N VAL A 149 17.09 8.71 -38.95
CA VAL A 149 18.25 8.28 -39.76
C VAL A 149 19.53 8.85 -39.17
N ALA A 150 19.58 10.15 -38.94
CA ALA A 150 20.73 10.79 -38.27
C ALA A 150 20.96 10.23 -36.85
N ALA A 151 19.88 9.94 -36.12
CA ALA A 151 19.97 9.29 -34.80
C ALA A 151 20.64 7.91 -34.89
N HIS A 152 20.24 7.07 -35.85
CA HIS A 152 20.85 5.76 -36.05
C HIS A 152 22.34 5.87 -36.44
N GLU A 153 22.71 6.81 -37.29
CA GLU A 153 24.12 7.03 -37.67
C GLU A 153 24.98 7.43 -36.46
N GLU A 154 24.49 8.32 -35.62
CA GLU A 154 25.18 8.72 -34.39
C GLU A 154 25.24 7.58 -33.36
N LEU A 155 24.23 6.73 -33.25
CA LEU A 155 24.25 5.54 -32.39
C LEU A 155 25.32 4.53 -32.84
N VAL A 156 25.50 4.33 -34.15
CA VAL A 156 26.58 3.47 -34.69
C VAL A 156 27.97 4.01 -34.32
N LYS A 157 28.19 5.34 -34.48
CA LYS A 157 29.44 5.99 -34.06
C LYS A 157 29.66 5.88 -32.56
N TRP A 158 28.63 6.14 -31.77
CA TRP A 158 28.66 6.04 -30.32
C TRP A 158 29.09 4.64 -29.83
N ARG A 159 28.53 3.59 -30.41
CA ARG A 159 28.92 2.20 -30.09
C ARG A 159 30.39 1.87 -30.48
N ALA A 160 30.91 2.51 -31.50
CA ALA A 160 32.26 2.30 -31.98
C ALA A 160 33.32 3.10 -31.23
N THR A 161 32.90 4.09 -30.41
CA THR A 161 33.80 5.02 -29.74
C THR A 161 34.05 4.58 -28.28
N PRO A 162 35.31 4.49 -27.82
CA PRO A 162 35.64 4.17 -26.43
C PRO A 162 35.03 5.16 -25.43
N ARG A 163 34.65 4.67 -24.28
CA ARG A 163 34.12 5.45 -23.17
C ARG A 163 35.24 6.14 -22.37
N ASP A 164 34.88 7.21 -21.66
CA ASP A 164 35.72 7.91 -20.68
C ASP A 164 34.89 8.47 -19.53
N GLU A 165 35.47 9.33 -18.68
CA GLU A 165 34.85 9.96 -17.51
C GLU A 165 33.69 10.90 -17.82
N VAL A 166 33.62 11.45 -19.05
CA VAL A 166 32.52 12.32 -19.51
C VAL A 166 31.34 11.51 -20.07
N SER A 167 31.53 10.20 -20.28
CA SER A 167 30.48 9.29 -20.74
C SER A 167 29.45 9.07 -19.62
N ASP A 168 28.16 8.87 -20.00
CA ASP A 168 27.12 8.51 -19.04
C ASP A 168 27.45 7.19 -18.34
N CYS A 169 26.75 6.83 -17.24
CA CYS A 169 27.05 5.58 -16.57
C CYS A 169 26.73 4.36 -17.47
N VAL A 170 27.49 3.27 -17.29
CA VAL A 170 27.33 2.05 -18.12
C VAL A 170 25.92 1.49 -18.07
N GLN A 171 25.22 1.67 -16.95
CA GLN A 171 23.86 1.18 -16.77
C GLN A 171 22.80 2.04 -17.49
N CYS A 172 23.11 3.30 -17.83
CA CYS A 172 22.22 4.19 -18.60
C CYS A 172 22.40 4.04 -20.13
N ASP A 173 23.50 3.47 -20.58
CA ASP A 173 23.78 3.31 -22.03
C ASP A 173 22.71 2.51 -22.78
N PRO A 174 22.16 1.41 -22.22
CA PRO A 174 21.09 0.64 -22.88
C PRO A 174 19.82 1.43 -23.20
N GLU A 175 19.50 2.47 -22.42
CA GLU A 175 18.31 3.32 -22.68
C GLU A 175 18.33 3.88 -24.11
N ARG A 176 19.48 4.34 -24.61
CA ARG A 176 19.58 4.85 -25.98
C ARG A 176 19.26 3.78 -27.02
N GLN A 177 19.74 2.56 -26.79
CA GLN A 177 19.51 1.43 -27.69
C GLN A 177 18.08 0.95 -27.64
N ILE A 178 17.46 0.94 -26.46
CA ILE A 178 16.04 0.62 -26.27
C ILE A 178 15.18 1.69 -26.98
N THR A 179 15.47 2.96 -26.74
CA THR A 179 14.71 4.07 -27.34
C THR A 179 14.76 4.04 -28.88
N GLU A 180 15.93 3.78 -29.47
CA GLU A 180 16.07 3.65 -30.92
C GLU A 180 15.30 2.43 -31.45
N ALA A 181 15.35 1.30 -30.76
CA ALA A 181 14.59 0.12 -31.11
C ALA A 181 13.07 0.35 -31.02
N VAL A 182 12.62 1.08 -29.99
CA VAL A 182 11.20 1.47 -29.81
C VAL A 182 10.73 2.37 -30.96
N VAL A 183 11.52 3.39 -31.31
CA VAL A 183 11.20 4.26 -32.48
C VAL A 183 11.12 3.48 -33.78
N ALA A 184 12.00 2.47 -33.94
CA ALA A 184 11.97 1.56 -35.09
C ALA A 184 10.87 0.48 -34.99
N LYS A 185 10.11 0.41 -33.90
CA LYS A 185 9.10 -0.63 -33.57
C LYS A 185 9.71 -2.06 -33.61
N ASP A 186 11.00 -2.17 -33.28
CA ASP A 186 11.76 -3.44 -33.17
C ASP A 186 11.71 -3.91 -31.71
N TRP A 187 10.55 -4.45 -31.33
CA TRP A 187 10.23 -4.81 -29.94
C TRP A 187 11.17 -5.88 -29.37
N GLU A 188 11.49 -6.89 -30.16
CA GLU A 188 12.39 -7.98 -29.72
C GLU A 188 13.81 -7.48 -29.44
N ARG A 189 14.34 -6.58 -30.26
CA ARG A 189 15.64 -5.97 -30.01
C ARG A 189 15.61 -5.05 -28.77
N ALA A 190 14.52 -4.32 -28.56
CA ALA A 190 14.33 -3.51 -27.35
C ALA A 190 14.37 -4.39 -26.09
N VAL A 191 13.60 -5.49 -26.09
CA VAL A 191 13.55 -6.45 -24.97
C VAL A 191 14.92 -7.12 -24.76
N ALA A 192 15.57 -7.63 -25.81
CA ALA A 192 16.88 -8.28 -25.71
C ALA A 192 17.95 -7.34 -25.09
N THR A 193 17.84 -6.03 -25.37
CA THR A 193 18.73 -5.02 -24.77
C THR A 193 18.40 -4.77 -23.29
N ALA A 194 17.13 -4.81 -22.92
CA ALA A 194 16.65 -4.48 -21.58
C ALA A 194 16.84 -5.61 -20.56
N VAL A 195 16.59 -6.86 -20.96
CA VAL A 195 16.56 -8.05 -20.08
C VAL A 195 17.74 -8.14 -19.10
N PRO A 196 19.01 -7.93 -19.49
CA PRO A 196 20.14 -8.02 -18.55
C PRO A 196 20.12 -6.99 -17.41
N LEU A 197 19.28 -5.97 -17.51
CA LEU A 197 19.23 -4.85 -16.58
C LEU A 197 17.96 -4.82 -15.71
N LEU A 198 16.94 -5.60 -16.05
CA LEU A 198 15.64 -5.55 -15.37
C LEU A 198 15.73 -5.92 -13.89
N ASP A 199 16.69 -6.77 -13.51
CA ASP A 199 16.83 -7.32 -12.16
C ASP A 199 18.11 -6.90 -11.44
N ILE A 200 18.84 -5.89 -11.93
CA ILE A 200 20.00 -5.39 -11.21
C ILE A 200 19.59 -4.77 -9.88
N ARG A 201 20.28 -5.14 -8.80
CA ARG A 201 19.98 -4.66 -7.44
C ARG A 201 20.70 -3.35 -7.09
N GLU A 202 21.86 -3.12 -7.70
CA GLU A 202 22.67 -1.92 -7.49
C GLU A 202 22.75 -1.16 -8.81
N GLY A 203 22.15 0.01 -8.85
CA GLY A 203 22.15 0.91 -10.00
C GLY A 203 22.55 2.32 -9.63
N CYS A 204 22.54 3.21 -10.62
CA CYS A 204 22.61 4.64 -10.39
C CYS A 204 21.22 5.18 -9.99
N GLY A 205 21.06 6.48 -9.72
CA GLY A 205 19.78 7.08 -9.35
C GLY A 205 18.62 6.84 -10.32
N ASN A 206 18.90 6.51 -11.59
CA ASN A 206 17.89 6.25 -12.63
C ASN A 206 17.69 4.75 -12.91
N GLN A 207 18.64 3.89 -12.55
CA GLN A 207 18.60 2.47 -12.93
C GLN A 207 18.39 1.56 -11.72
N PRO A 208 17.60 0.46 -11.84
CA PRO A 208 17.00 -0.09 -13.08
C PRO A 208 15.64 0.52 -13.49
N ALA A 209 15.07 1.45 -12.71
CA ALA A 209 13.70 1.93 -12.90
C ALA A 209 13.48 2.58 -14.29
N GLY A 210 14.45 3.31 -14.80
CA GLY A 210 14.38 3.92 -16.13
C GLY A 210 14.26 2.85 -17.24
N VAL A 211 15.12 1.85 -17.24
CA VAL A 211 15.06 0.73 -18.22
C VAL A 211 13.77 -0.06 -18.05
N GLN A 212 13.33 -0.33 -16.82
CA GLN A 212 12.05 -1.01 -16.57
C GLN A 212 10.88 -0.24 -17.20
N ALA A 213 10.82 1.08 -17.00
CA ALA A 213 9.74 1.91 -17.58
C ALA A 213 9.78 1.87 -19.12
N LEU A 214 10.95 2.05 -19.74
CA LEU A 214 11.12 2.02 -21.19
C LEU A 214 10.80 0.64 -21.81
N SER A 215 10.84 -0.42 -21.02
CA SER A 215 10.66 -1.81 -21.48
C SER A 215 9.23 -2.30 -21.41
N MET A 216 8.32 -1.60 -20.70
CA MET A 216 6.94 -2.05 -20.51
C MET A 216 6.20 -2.30 -21.83
N ILE A 217 6.22 -1.32 -22.73
CA ILE A 217 5.53 -1.41 -24.04
C ILE A 217 6.21 -2.45 -24.94
N PRO A 218 7.56 -2.47 -25.09
CA PRO A 218 8.25 -3.53 -25.81
C PRO A 218 7.93 -4.95 -25.33
N LEU A 219 7.93 -5.18 -24.02
CA LEU A 219 7.57 -6.47 -23.43
C LEU A 219 6.13 -6.87 -23.73
N LEU A 220 5.19 -5.94 -23.61
CA LEU A 220 3.78 -6.18 -23.94
C LEU A 220 3.62 -6.53 -25.42
N MET A 221 4.22 -5.74 -26.31
CA MET A 221 4.13 -5.93 -27.75
C MET A 221 4.83 -7.21 -28.25
N SER A 222 5.81 -7.72 -27.50
CA SER A 222 6.48 -9.00 -27.74
C SER A 222 5.76 -10.19 -27.10
N GLY A 223 4.55 -10.00 -26.53
CA GLY A 223 3.74 -11.08 -25.96
C GLY A 223 4.17 -11.52 -24.56
N ARG A 224 4.79 -10.63 -23.77
CA ARG A 224 5.29 -10.86 -22.40
C ARG A 224 4.60 -9.90 -21.39
N PRO A 225 3.25 -9.96 -21.27
CA PRO A 225 2.48 -9.00 -20.48
C PRO A 225 2.81 -9.05 -18.98
N GLU A 226 3.20 -10.22 -18.45
CA GLU A 226 3.54 -10.40 -17.04
C GLU A 226 4.81 -9.64 -16.68
N ALA A 227 5.85 -9.75 -17.51
CA ALA A 227 7.09 -9.01 -17.33
C ALA A 227 6.89 -7.50 -17.50
N ALA A 228 6.06 -7.11 -18.44
CA ALA A 228 5.68 -5.71 -18.64
C ALA A 228 5.00 -5.14 -17.39
N TRP A 229 4.08 -5.89 -16.81
CA TRP A 229 3.42 -5.51 -15.56
C TRP A 229 4.40 -5.39 -14.40
N GLU A 230 5.31 -6.34 -14.22
CA GLU A 230 6.31 -6.29 -13.15
C GLU A 230 7.26 -5.09 -13.32
N CYS A 231 7.66 -4.76 -14.55
CA CYS A 231 8.40 -3.54 -14.84
C CYS A 231 7.61 -2.29 -14.42
N HIS A 232 6.29 -2.24 -14.70
CA HIS A 232 5.40 -1.18 -14.25
C HIS A 232 5.42 -1.03 -12.73
N VAL A 233 5.17 -2.10 -12.01
CA VAL A 233 5.08 -2.10 -10.54
C VAL A 233 6.38 -1.59 -9.90
N ARG A 234 7.54 -2.05 -10.36
CA ARG A 234 8.83 -1.69 -9.78
C ARG A 234 9.23 -0.24 -10.10
N SER A 235 9.03 0.21 -11.34
CA SER A 235 9.48 1.54 -11.77
C SER A 235 8.53 2.66 -11.38
N TYR A 236 7.21 2.40 -11.35
CA TYR A 236 6.21 3.42 -11.06
C TYR A 236 6.43 4.12 -9.71
N ARG A 237 6.77 3.38 -8.65
CA ARG A 237 6.99 3.95 -7.34
C ARG A 237 8.13 4.95 -7.29
N GLN A 238 9.21 4.68 -8.02
CA GLN A 238 10.34 5.60 -8.09
C GLN A 238 9.98 6.88 -8.85
N HIS A 239 9.07 6.79 -9.83
CA HIS A 239 8.74 7.89 -10.74
C HIS A 239 7.56 8.75 -10.28
N ARG A 240 6.57 8.18 -9.58
CA ARG A 240 5.24 8.76 -9.36
C ARG A 240 5.20 10.14 -8.67
N ARG A 241 6.20 10.50 -7.90
CA ARG A 241 6.24 11.77 -7.15
C ARG A 241 7.29 12.75 -7.64
N ASN A 242 8.12 12.34 -8.57
CA ASN A 242 9.21 13.17 -9.05
C ASN A 242 8.89 13.74 -10.43
N ALA A 243 8.74 15.07 -10.50
CA ALA A 243 8.45 15.78 -11.75
C ALA A 243 9.54 15.58 -12.83
N GLN A 244 10.74 15.16 -12.46
CA GLN A 244 11.83 14.85 -13.38
C GLN A 244 11.52 13.65 -14.28
N TYR A 245 10.69 12.72 -13.80
CA TYR A 245 10.27 11.50 -14.52
C TYR A 245 8.84 11.60 -15.08
N MET A 246 8.39 12.81 -15.35
CA MET A 246 7.05 13.08 -15.89
C MET A 246 6.78 12.30 -17.20
N ASP A 247 7.74 12.24 -18.09
CA ASP A 247 7.67 11.48 -19.35
C ASP A 247 7.43 9.99 -19.12
N LEU A 248 8.09 9.41 -18.10
CA LEU A 248 7.91 8.01 -17.74
C LEU A 248 6.53 7.75 -17.14
N LEU A 249 5.94 8.71 -16.40
CA LEU A 249 4.52 8.61 -15.98
C LEU A 249 3.58 8.56 -17.18
N GLY A 250 3.88 9.29 -18.27
CA GLY A 250 3.17 9.17 -19.54
C GLY A 250 3.25 7.76 -20.10
N GLN A 251 4.42 7.14 -20.08
CA GLN A 251 4.62 5.76 -20.56
C GLN A 251 3.89 4.73 -19.69
N HIS A 252 3.83 4.92 -18.37
CA HIS A 252 3.03 4.08 -17.47
C HIS A 252 1.54 4.13 -17.83
N MET A 253 0.98 5.32 -18.10
CA MET A 253 -0.41 5.45 -18.51
C MET A 253 -0.68 4.82 -19.89
N GLU A 254 0.20 5.01 -20.87
CA GLU A 254 0.14 4.39 -22.18
C GLU A 254 0.16 2.87 -22.09
N PHE A 255 1.13 2.30 -21.36
CA PHE A 255 1.22 0.85 -21.09
C PHE A 255 -0.06 0.29 -20.45
N LEU A 256 -0.61 0.99 -19.46
CA LEU A 256 -1.81 0.52 -18.75
C LEU A 256 -3.05 0.51 -19.68
N VAL A 257 -3.19 1.48 -20.57
CA VAL A 257 -4.27 1.46 -21.58
C VAL A 257 -4.05 0.31 -22.56
N LEU A 258 -2.83 0.16 -23.10
CA LEU A 258 -2.50 -0.92 -24.05
C LEU A 258 -2.70 -2.31 -23.44
N SER A 259 -2.48 -2.48 -22.15
CA SER A 259 -2.67 -3.74 -21.41
C SER A 259 -4.10 -3.94 -20.89
N GLY A 260 -5.06 -3.05 -21.20
CA GLY A 260 -6.45 -3.16 -20.78
C GLY A 260 -6.75 -2.63 -19.36
N ARG A 261 -5.76 -2.08 -18.66
CA ARG A 261 -5.89 -1.54 -17.27
C ARG A 261 -6.18 -0.03 -17.26
N TRP A 262 -7.08 0.42 -18.12
CA TRP A 262 -7.37 1.85 -18.32
C TRP A 262 -7.85 2.58 -17.05
N GLN A 263 -8.54 1.89 -16.11
CA GLN A 263 -8.95 2.48 -14.82
C GLN A 263 -7.73 2.92 -14.03
N ARG A 264 -6.71 2.07 -13.96
CA ARG A 264 -5.46 2.41 -13.29
C ARG A 264 -4.71 3.55 -13.99
N ALA A 265 -4.73 3.60 -15.33
CA ALA A 265 -4.18 4.73 -16.07
C ALA A 265 -4.89 6.04 -15.71
N LEU A 266 -6.22 6.01 -15.58
CA LEU A 266 -7.02 7.17 -15.16
C LEU A 266 -6.70 7.61 -13.73
N ASP A 267 -6.47 6.68 -12.81
CA ASP A 267 -6.07 7.00 -11.44
C ASP A 267 -4.69 7.66 -11.41
N ILE A 268 -3.71 7.12 -12.15
CA ILE A 268 -2.39 7.75 -12.30
C ILE A 268 -2.53 9.16 -12.87
N LEU A 269 -3.37 9.37 -13.85
CA LEU A 269 -3.65 10.70 -14.40
C LEU A 269 -4.19 11.66 -13.33
N ARG A 270 -5.16 11.21 -12.50
CA ARG A 270 -5.71 12.01 -11.41
C ARG A 270 -4.66 12.40 -10.39
N ASP A 271 -3.82 11.45 -10.00
CA ASP A 271 -2.79 11.64 -8.98
C ASP A 271 -1.63 12.51 -9.47
N SER A 272 -1.31 12.44 -10.78
CA SER A 272 -0.13 13.07 -11.34
C SER A 272 -0.39 14.38 -12.12
N ILE A 273 -1.61 14.72 -12.47
CA ILE A 273 -1.89 15.92 -13.31
C ILE A 273 -1.34 17.22 -12.70
N ALA A 274 -1.29 17.32 -11.37
CA ALA A 274 -0.72 18.47 -10.68
C ALA A 274 0.80 18.64 -10.93
N VAL A 275 1.51 17.57 -11.28
CA VAL A 275 2.95 17.60 -11.61
C VAL A 275 3.21 18.47 -12.84
N THR A 276 2.27 18.53 -13.77
CA THR A 276 2.37 19.37 -14.98
C THR A 276 2.56 20.85 -14.67
N SER A 277 2.08 21.33 -13.52
CA SER A 277 2.31 22.70 -13.06
C SER A 277 3.78 23.04 -12.78
N ARG A 278 4.62 22.01 -12.62
CA ARG A 278 6.07 22.11 -12.39
C ARG A 278 6.90 21.75 -13.63
N ALA A 279 6.25 21.58 -14.79
CA ALA A 279 6.93 21.18 -16.01
C ALA A 279 7.89 22.31 -16.46
N GLU A 280 9.18 22.06 -16.42
CA GLU A 280 10.23 22.94 -16.90
C GLU A 280 10.72 22.53 -18.31
N SER A 281 10.38 21.29 -18.75
CA SER A 281 10.73 20.74 -20.08
C SER A 281 9.47 20.48 -20.92
N ALA A 282 9.40 21.11 -22.09
CA ALA A 282 8.31 20.92 -23.03
C ALA A 282 8.28 19.48 -23.59
N ALA A 283 9.46 18.85 -23.76
CA ALA A 283 9.53 17.48 -24.28
C ALA A 283 9.03 16.46 -23.25
N LEU A 284 9.43 16.58 -21.98
CA LEU A 284 8.92 15.69 -20.94
C LEU A 284 7.42 15.84 -20.76
N LEU A 285 6.93 17.07 -20.83
CA LEU A 285 5.49 17.35 -20.81
C LEU A 285 4.76 16.74 -22.01
N PHE A 286 5.33 16.81 -23.22
CA PHE A 286 4.75 16.17 -24.41
C PHE A 286 4.62 14.65 -24.21
N ASP A 287 5.68 14.00 -23.72
CA ASP A 287 5.67 12.56 -23.47
C ASP A 287 4.67 12.17 -22.37
N TYR A 288 4.52 12.99 -21.31
CA TYR A 288 3.44 12.83 -20.32
C TYR A 288 2.04 12.96 -20.94
N LEU A 289 1.83 13.99 -21.75
CA LEU A 289 0.52 14.29 -22.33
C LEU A 289 0.04 13.22 -23.31
N LYS A 290 0.93 12.46 -23.96
CA LYS A 290 0.56 11.30 -24.78
C LYS A 290 -0.22 10.28 -23.97
N GLY A 291 0.36 9.80 -22.89
CA GLY A 291 -0.29 8.83 -22.00
C GLY A 291 -1.52 9.40 -21.29
N ALA A 292 -1.45 10.65 -20.84
CA ALA A 292 -2.56 11.33 -20.16
C ALA A 292 -3.79 11.50 -21.07
N ALA A 293 -3.60 11.95 -22.31
CA ALA A 293 -4.68 12.12 -23.28
C ALA A 293 -5.27 10.78 -23.71
N LEU A 294 -4.41 9.75 -23.87
CA LEU A 294 -4.83 8.39 -24.18
C LEU A 294 -5.70 7.80 -23.05
N ALA A 295 -5.27 7.94 -21.80
CA ALA A 295 -6.01 7.43 -20.63
C ALA A 295 -7.38 8.12 -20.47
N ALA A 296 -7.43 9.44 -20.65
CA ALA A 296 -8.69 10.20 -20.60
C ALA A 296 -9.63 9.83 -21.74
N ARG A 297 -9.13 9.69 -22.98
CA ARG A 297 -9.91 9.25 -24.15
C ARG A 297 -10.51 7.88 -23.91
N GLU A 298 -9.71 6.91 -23.48
CA GLU A 298 -10.17 5.55 -23.23
C GLU A 298 -11.30 5.51 -22.19
N ALA A 299 -11.21 6.32 -21.13
CA ALA A 299 -12.28 6.42 -20.13
C ALA A 299 -13.58 7.01 -20.75
N VAL A 300 -13.48 7.99 -21.67
CA VAL A 300 -14.63 8.54 -22.38
C VAL A 300 -15.24 7.49 -23.30
N ASP A 301 -14.44 6.75 -24.06
CA ASP A 301 -14.88 5.69 -24.97
C ASP A 301 -15.59 4.55 -24.22
N ARG A 302 -15.22 4.32 -22.94
CA ARG A 302 -15.90 3.37 -22.01
C ARG A 302 -17.16 3.95 -21.35
N GLY A 303 -17.59 5.14 -21.70
CA GLY A 303 -18.85 5.74 -21.26
C GLY A 303 -18.76 6.64 -20.04
N LEU A 304 -17.56 6.94 -19.52
CA LEU A 304 -17.37 7.79 -18.35
C LEU A 304 -17.31 9.30 -18.67
N GLY A 305 -17.53 9.71 -19.91
CA GLY A 305 -17.37 11.10 -20.35
C GLY A 305 -18.04 12.17 -19.50
N LYS A 306 -19.21 11.85 -18.92
CA LYS A 306 -19.97 12.77 -18.05
C LYS A 306 -19.55 12.77 -16.58
N HIS A 307 -18.65 11.87 -16.17
CA HIS A 307 -18.20 11.81 -14.77
C HIS A 307 -17.22 12.94 -14.47
N ALA A 308 -17.27 13.47 -13.24
CA ALA A 308 -16.34 14.48 -12.78
C ALA A 308 -14.93 13.88 -12.64
N PHE A 309 -13.93 14.59 -13.14
CA PHE A 309 -12.53 14.15 -13.09
C PHE A 309 -11.94 14.22 -11.67
N ARG A 310 -12.35 15.22 -10.89
CA ARG A 310 -11.99 15.42 -9.47
C ARG A 310 -10.50 15.61 -9.18
N ALA A 311 -9.74 16.14 -10.12
CA ALA A 311 -8.35 16.53 -9.90
C ALA A 311 -8.11 17.97 -10.40
N LEU A 312 -7.08 18.64 -9.84
CA LEU A 312 -6.76 20.02 -10.13
C LEU A 312 -5.44 20.15 -10.87
N CYS A 313 -5.44 20.94 -11.96
CA CYS A 313 -4.23 21.50 -12.54
C CYS A 313 -4.19 23.00 -12.26
N THR A 314 -3.15 23.47 -11.54
CA THR A 314 -3.05 24.88 -11.12
C THR A 314 -2.55 25.81 -12.22
N GLY A 315 -2.00 25.28 -13.31
CA GLY A 315 -1.62 26.05 -14.49
C GLY A 315 -0.47 27.06 -14.27
N GLN A 316 0.52 26.71 -13.44
CA GLN A 316 1.60 27.64 -13.04
C GLN A 316 2.89 27.54 -13.88
N SER A 317 3.08 26.46 -14.65
CA SER A 317 4.27 26.32 -15.51
C SER A 317 4.17 27.21 -16.77
N GLN A 318 5.31 27.65 -17.29
CA GLN A 318 5.35 28.39 -18.57
C GLN A 318 4.80 27.59 -19.75
N TRP A 319 4.80 26.26 -19.67
CA TRP A 319 4.28 25.34 -20.65
C TRP A 319 2.85 24.92 -20.39
N CYS A 320 2.29 25.28 -19.24
CA CYS A 320 0.93 24.95 -18.86
C CYS A 320 -0.06 25.90 -19.56
N GLN A 321 -0.33 25.64 -20.83
CA GLN A 321 -1.38 26.30 -21.61
C GLN A 321 -2.68 25.48 -21.61
N GLY A 322 -2.72 24.40 -20.83
CA GLY A 322 -3.85 23.51 -20.76
C GLY A 322 -5.08 24.11 -20.11
N PRO A 323 -6.23 23.49 -20.23
CA PRO A 323 -7.44 23.96 -19.61
C PRO A 323 -7.22 24.05 -18.10
N ARG A 324 -7.71 25.14 -17.49
CA ARG A 324 -7.85 25.18 -16.03
C ARG A 324 -8.90 24.16 -15.67
N LEU A 325 -8.46 22.98 -15.22
CA LEU A 325 -9.39 21.93 -14.82
C LEU A 325 -10.03 22.34 -13.49
N ASP A 326 -11.32 22.61 -13.55
CA ASP A 326 -12.19 22.69 -12.39
C ASP A 326 -12.35 21.29 -11.77
N VAL A 327 -12.49 21.21 -10.45
CA VAL A 327 -12.76 19.95 -9.72
C VAL A 327 -13.99 19.22 -10.25
N ASN A 328 -14.91 19.93 -10.89
CA ASN A 328 -16.14 19.40 -11.50
C ASN A 328 -16.05 19.22 -13.02
N ALA A 329 -14.89 19.44 -13.64
CA ALA A 329 -14.72 19.23 -15.09
C ALA A 329 -15.10 17.79 -15.44
N SER A 330 -15.87 17.63 -16.53
CA SER A 330 -16.21 16.29 -17.03
C SER A 330 -14.98 15.62 -17.65
N LEU A 331 -14.93 14.28 -17.63
CA LEU A 331 -13.86 13.56 -18.33
C LEU A 331 -13.82 13.86 -19.84
N GLU A 332 -14.95 14.18 -20.45
CA GLU A 332 -15.01 14.59 -21.86
C GLU A 332 -14.30 15.93 -22.08
N ASP A 333 -14.50 16.92 -21.20
CA ASP A 333 -13.81 18.22 -21.26
C ASP A 333 -12.30 18.04 -21.01
N VAL A 334 -11.93 17.17 -20.04
CA VAL A 334 -10.55 16.84 -19.72
C VAL A 334 -9.84 16.18 -20.90
N ALA A 335 -10.45 15.17 -21.50
CA ALA A 335 -9.88 14.46 -22.66
C ALA A 335 -9.68 15.41 -23.84
N SER A 336 -10.68 16.28 -24.15
CA SER A 336 -10.56 17.29 -25.16
C SER A 336 -9.43 18.29 -24.87
N GLY A 337 -9.37 18.79 -23.66
CA GLY A 337 -8.34 19.74 -23.22
C GLY A 337 -6.93 19.17 -23.24
N LEU A 338 -6.74 17.93 -22.78
CA LEU A 338 -5.44 17.26 -22.84
C LEU A 338 -5.00 17.00 -24.28
N LYS A 339 -5.91 16.61 -25.15
CA LYS A 339 -5.65 16.45 -26.58
C LYS A 339 -5.22 17.77 -27.22
N GLU A 340 -5.96 18.86 -27.00
CA GLU A 340 -5.61 20.18 -27.52
C GLU A 340 -4.23 20.64 -27.02
N TRP A 341 -3.94 20.42 -25.74
CA TRP A 341 -2.65 20.77 -25.16
C TRP A 341 -1.52 19.94 -25.78
N LEU A 342 -1.69 18.63 -25.91
CA LEU A 342 -0.72 17.73 -26.56
C LEU A 342 -0.36 18.22 -27.96
N PHE A 343 -1.36 18.51 -28.81
CA PHE A 343 -1.12 18.99 -30.17
C PHE A 343 -0.54 20.40 -30.20
N SER A 344 -0.84 21.27 -29.24
CA SER A 344 -0.22 22.58 -29.14
C SER A 344 1.29 22.52 -28.89
N ILE A 345 1.73 21.61 -27.99
CA ILE A 345 3.17 21.37 -27.73
C ILE A 345 3.83 20.69 -28.96
N ALA A 346 3.16 19.70 -29.58
CA ALA A 346 3.62 19.07 -30.81
C ALA A 346 3.92 20.10 -31.90
N ALA A 347 2.98 21.03 -32.16
CA ALA A 347 3.12 22.06 -33.18
C ALA A 347 4.32 23.00 -32.94
N LEU A 348 4.69 23.28 -31.68
CA LEU A 348 5.87 24.08 -31.38
C LEU A 348 7.18 23.34 -31.78
N PHE A 349 7.25 22.05 -31.52
CA PHE A 349 8.40 21.24 -31.91
C PHE A 349 8.46 21.04 -33.42
N ASP A 350 7.34 20.77 -34.08
CA ASP A 350 7.27 20.57 -35.54
C ASP A 350 7.65 21.84 -36.28
N ALA A 351 7.18 23.00 -35.81
CA ALA A 351 7.59 24.32 -36.36
C ALA A 351 9.10 24.54 -36.21
N ARG A 352 9.70 24.21 -35.09
CA ARG A 352 11.15 24.30 -34.84
C ARG A 352 11.93 23.36 -35.79
N ASN A 353 11.44 22.11 -35.88
CA ASN A 353 12.17 21.02 -36.58
C ASN A 353 11.96 21.10 -38.12
N GLY A 354 10.90 21.71 -38.59
CA GLY A 354 10.49 21.79 -39.99
C GLY A 354 9.95 20.45 -40.53
N ASN A 355 9.28 19.68 -39.69
CA ASN A 355 8.61 18.41 -40.03
C ASN A 355 7.31 18.26 -39.22
N ASP A 356 6.68 17.08 -39.24
CA ASP A 356 5.44 16.73 -38.53
C ASP A 356 5.61 15.58 -37.54
N PHE A 357 6.83 15.31 -37.11
CA PHE A 357 7.19 14.16 -36.30
C PHE A 357 6.42 14.09 -34.96
N TYR A 358 6.28 15.20 -34.26
CA TYR A 358 5.57 15.25 -32.97
C TYR A 358 4.07 15.13 -33.15
N THR A 359 3.51 15.81 -34.14
CA THR A 359 2.07 15.72 -34.47
C THR A 359 1.73 14.29 -34.91
N ALA A 360 2.54 13.66 -35.74
CA ALA A 360 2.36 12.27 -36.15
C ALA A 360 2.44 11.31 -34.96
N SER A 361 3.46 11.46 -34.09
CA SER A 361 3.59 10.64 -32.87
C SER A 361 2.41 10.79 -31.90
N ALA A 362 1.91 12.01 -31.72
CA ALA A 362 0.71 12.28 -30.90
C ALA A 362 -0.54 11.59 -31.49
N GLY A 363 -0.69 11.65 -32.83
CA GLY A 363 -1.79 10.99 -33.53
C GLY A 363 -1.73 9.47 -33.39
N GLU A 364 -0.55 8.88 -33.60
CA GLU A 364 -0.35 7.43 -33.48
C GLU A 364 -0.77 6.93 -32.09
N VAL A 365 -0.27 7.53 -31.03
CA VAL A 365 -0.61 7.12 -29.65
C VAL A 365 -2.10 7.29 -29.36
N LEU A 366 -2.73 8.38 -29.82
CA LEU A 366 -4.17 8.57 -29.63
C LEU A 366 -5.05 7.63 -30.48
N ASP A 367 -4.52 6.98 -31.48
CA ASP A 367 -5.24 5.97 -32.26
C ASP A 367 -5.06 4.55 -31.67
N GLU A 368 -4.18 4.38 -30.68
CA GLU A 368 -3.95 3.11 -30.00
C GLU A 368 -5.09 2.75 -29.04
N GLY A 369 -5.18 1.49 -28.70
CA GLY A 369 -6.10 0.90 -27.73
C GLY A 369 -5.54 -0.44 -27.23
N PRO A 370 -6.27 -1.19 -26.40
CA PRO A 370 -5.83 -2.49 -25.94
C PRO A 370 -5.33 -3.36 -27.09
N VAL A 371 -4.14 -3.96 -26.92
CA VAL A 371 -3.38 -4.62 -28.02
C VAL A 371 -4.17 -5.75 -28.66
N ASN A 372 -4.92 -6.52 -27.85
CA ASN A 372 -5.96 -7.47 -28.27
C ASN A 372 -6.71 -8.00 -27.02
N SER A 373 -7.87 -8.65 -27.22
CA SER A 373 -8.64 -9.24 -26.12
C SER A 373 -7.89 -10.33 -25.36
N GLU A 374 -7.06 -11.11 -26.02
CA GLU A 374 -6.22 -12.12 -25.35
C GLU A 374 -5.09 -11.49 -24.53
N ALA A 375 -4.46 -10.41 -25.00
CA ALA A 375 -3.48 -9.66 -24.24
C ALA A 375 -4.13 -8.95 -23.04
N GLU A 376 -5.32 -8.38 -23.21
CA GLU A 376 -6.12 -7.79 -22.15
C GLU A 376 -6.47 -8.83 -21.07
N GLU A 377 -6.95 -10.01 -21.46
CA GLU A 377 -7.24 -11.11 -20.54
C GLU A 377 -5.99 -11.59 -19.80
N ARG A 378 -4.86 -11.75 -20.48
CA ARG A 378 -3.59 -12.17 -19.84
C ARG A 378 -3.10 -11.10 -18.89
N ALA A 379 -3.08 -9.84 -19.29
CA ALA A 379 -2.65 -8.72 -18.47
C ALA A 379 -3.48 -8.56 -17.20
N GLN A 380 -4.75 -8.98 -17.22
CA GLN A 380 -5.60 -9.00 -16.02
C GLN A 380 -5.35 -10.19 -15.10
N LYS A 381 -4.76 -11.28 -15.59
CA LYS A 381 -4.69 -12.56 -14.88
C LYS A 381 -3.35 -12.85 -14.21
N THR A 382 -2.26 -12.19 -14.60
CA THR A 382 -0.91 -12.62 -14.22
C THR A 382 -0.04 -11.50 -13.67
N TRP A 383 0.77 -11.86 -12.66
CA TRP A 383 1.45 -10.91 -11.77
C TRP A 383 2.93 -11.25 -11.52
N SER A 384 3.63 -11.97 -12.40
CA SER A 384 4.94 -12.48 -12.02
C SER A 384 5.96 -12.52 -13.14
N PHE A 385 7.20 -12.10 -12.88
CA PHE A 385 8.37 -12.30 -13.70
C PHE A 385 8.70 -13.78 -13.98
N GLU A 386 8.22 -14.71 -13.16
CA GLU A 386 8.50 -16.13 -13.29
C GLU A 386 7.98 -16.73 -14.61
N VAL A 387 7.13 -16.01 -15.32
CA VAL A 387 6.54 -16.43 -16.60
C VAL A 387 7.34 -15.97 -17.81
N VAL A 388 8.36 -15.14 -17.62
CA VAL A 388 9.24 -14.73 -18.70
C VAL A 388 10.25 -15.83 -18.95
N GLY A 389 10.03 -16.63 -20.00
CA GLY A 389 10.92 -17.73 -20.40
C GLY A 389 12.38 -17.32 -20.72
N GLU A 390 12.72 -16.07 -20.54
CA GLU A 390 14.02 -15.45 -20.78
C GLU A 390 14.93 -15.47 -19.55
N ARG A 391 14.49 -16.05 -18.41
CA ARG A 391 15.39 -16.34 -17.30
C ARG A 391 16.54 -17.28 -17.70
N GLU A 392 16.40 -18.03 -18.77
CA GLU A 392 17.50 -18.81 -19.35
C GLU A 392 18.65 -17.96 -19.90
N VAL A 393 18.40 -16.65 -20.10
CA VAL A 393 19.38 -15.69 -20.64
C VAL A 393 20.01 -14.81 -19.54
N LEU A 394 19.44 -14.79 -18.35
CA LEU A 394 20.03 -14.10 -17.20
C LEU A 394 21.15 -14.96 -16.61
N PRO A 395 22.36 -14.39 -16.38
CA PRO A 395 23.42 -15.14 -15.75
C PRO A 395 22.99 -15.64 -14.38
N GLU A 396 23.30 -16.89 -14.10
CA GLU A 396 23.01 -17.66 -12.89
C GLU A 396 23.07 -16.83 -11.60
N ALA A 397 21.94 -16.28 -11.19
CA ALA A 397 21.75 -15.86 -9.82
C ALA A 397 20.44 -16.49 -9.36
N ILE A 398 20.62 -17.58 -8.60
CA ILE A 398 19.56 -18.36 -7.96
C ILE A 398 19.00 -19.45 -8.86
N SER A 399 19.62 -20.63 -8.78
CA SER A 399 19.04 -21.85 -9.28
C SER A 399 17.81 -22.16 -8.46
N SER A 400 16.65 -22.08 -9.08
CA SER A 400 15.39 -22.58 -8.53
C SER A 400 15.29 -24.09 -8.63
N SER A 401 16.35 -24.80 -8.21
CA SER A 401 16.36 -26.26 -8.22
C SER A 401 15.54 -26.91 -7.11
N ASP A 402 14.82 -26.13 -6.29
CA ASP A 402 14.07 -26.63 -5.13
C ASP A 402 12.55 -26.45 -5.23
N VAL A 403 12.00 -26.13 -6.41
CA VAL A 403 10.55 -25.93 -6.60
C VAL A 403 9.83 -27.22 -7.06
N ASP A 404 10.45 -28.38 -6.95
CA ASP A 404 9.82 -29.66 -7.31
C ASP A 404 9.37 -30.45 -6.07
N GLU A 405 8.91 -29.79 -5.02
CA GLU A 405 8.14 -30.43 -3.97
C GLU A 405 6.66 -30.15 -4.16
N THR A 406 5.93 -31.14 -4.71
CA THR A 406 4.48 -31.26 -4.54
C THR A 406 4.06 -30.87 -3.13
N PRO A 407 2.96 -30.11 -2.96
CA PRO A 407 2.50 -29.67 -1.64
C PRO A 407 2.55 -30.77 -0.62
N LYS A 408 3.25 -30.56 0.49
CA LYS A 408 3.40 -31.54 1.58
C LYS A 408 2.08 -32.01 2.21
N TYR A 409 0.97 -31.45 1.76
CA TYR A 409 -0.39 -31.67 2.24
C TYR A 409 -1.25 -32.55 1.33
N SER A 410 -0.67 -33.20 0.33
CA SER A 410 -1.40 -34.10 -0.55
C SER A 410 -2.06 -35.21 0.29
N THR A 411 -3.36 -35.26 0.25
CA THR A 411 -4.19 -36.19 0.96
C THR A 411 -4.00 -37.60 0.45
N ARG A 412 -3.23 -38.42 1.17
CA ARG A 412 -3.10 -39.87 0.89
C ARG A 412 -4.35 -40.68 1.17
N ARG A 413 -5.50 -40.09 1.51
CA ARG A 413 -6.69 -40.84 1.95
C ARG A 413 -7.91 -40.79 1.02
N ILE A 414 -7.92 -39.98 -0.03
CA ILE A 414 -9.03 -40.04 -1.00
C ILE A 414 -8.59 -40.89 -2.19
N LYS A 415 -9.34 -41.96 -2.50
CA LYS A 415 -9.19 -42.68 -3.76
C LYS A 415 -9.43 -41.69 -4.89
N GLN A 416 -8.34 -41.38 -5.60
CA GLN A 416 -8.35 -40.45 -6.73
C GLN A 416 -9.20 -41.03 -7.86
N GLU A 417 -10.38 -40.54 -8.08
CA GLU A 417 -10.89 -40.44 -9.44
C GLU A 417 -10.14 -39.30 -10.12
N LYS A 418 -9.42 -39.61 -11.17
CA LYS A 418 -8.68 -38.62 -11.96
C LYS A 418 -9.66 -37.60 -12.51
N VAL A 419 -9.71 -36.43 -11.89
CA VAL A 419 -10.31 -35.23 -12.50
C VAL A 419 -9.41 -34.86 -13.68
N LYS A 420 -9.96 -34.78 -14.86
CA LYS A 420 -9.23 -34.28 -16.04
C LYS A 420 -9.05 -32.78 -15.88
N THR A 421 -7.90 -32.37 -15.37
CA THR A 421 -7.45 -30.98 -15.42
C THR A 421 -6.80 -30.72 -16.78
N THR A 422 -7.05 -29.57 -17.35
CA THR A 422 -6.40 -29.12 -18.59
C THR A 422 -5.12 -28.36 -18.31
N ASP A 423 -4.80 -28.10 -17.04
CA ASP A 423 -3.59 -27.44 -16.56
C ASP A 423 -2.80 -28.44 -15.72
N ASP A 424 -1.61 -28.82 -16.16
CA ASP A 424 -0.74 -29.78 -15.49
C ASP A 424 -0.19 -29.26 -14.15
N THR A 425 -0.22 -27.96 -13.93
CA THR A 425 0.27 -27.30 -12.70
C THR A 425 -0.80 -27.12 -11.62
N ASN A 426 -2.08 -27.16 -12.00
CA ASN A 426 -3.21 -27.00 -11.07
C ASN A 426 -3.98 -28.31 -10.89
N PRO A 427 -3.84 -29.02 -9.75
CA PRO A 427 -4.50 -30.30 -9.51
C PRO A 427 -6.02 -30.20 -9.27
N TYR A 428 -6.57 -28.99 -9.19
CA TYR A 428 -7.98 -28.77 -8.88
C TYR A 428 -8.84 -28.61 -10.13
N PRO A 429 -10.16 -28.83 -10.07
CA PRO A 429 -11.06 -28.55 -11.16
C PRO A 429 -10.95 -27.10 -11.64
N ARG A 430 -11.13 -26.90 -12.94
CA ARG A 430 -11.17 -25.54 -13.49
C ARG A 430 -12.42 -24.83 -12.97
N VAL A 431 -12.22 -23.58 -12.48
CA VAL A 431 -13.33 -22.75 -12.00
C VAL A 431 -14.22 -22.36 -13.15
N ASP A 432 -15.54 -22.52 -12.99
CA ASP A 432 -16.52 -22.00 -13.95
C ASP A 432 -16.61 -20.47 -13.80
N LEU A 433 -16.23 -19.78 -14.86
CA LEU A 433 -16.19 -18.33 -14.96
C LEU A 433 -17.38 -17.77 -15.72
N SER A 434 -18.40 -18.55 -15.95
CA SER A 434 -19.66 -18.06 -16.56
C SER A 434 -20.24 -16.96 -15.68
N PRO A 435 -20.44 -15.73 -16.19
CA PRO A 435 -20.87 -14.62 -15.37
C PRO A 435 -22.30 -14.83 -14.87
N LEU A 436 -22.48 -14.79 -13.56
CA LEU A 436 -23.80 -14.63 -12.97
C LEU A 436 -24.29 -13.20 -13.25
N THR A 437 -25.54 -13.04 -13.57
CA THR A 437 -26.10 -11.71 -13.84
C THR A 437 -26.30 -10.93 -12.55
N HIS A 438 -25.78 -9.70 -12.51
CA HIS A 438 -25.95 -8.82 -11.36
C HIS A 438 -27.43 -8.41 -11.18
N PRO A 439 -27.99 -8.48 -9.95
CA PRO A 439 -29.30 -7.90 -9.68
C PRO A 439 -29.24 -6.37 -9.85
N ALA A 440 -30.25 -5.79 -10.48
CA ALA A 440 -30.29 -4.35 -10.75
C ALA A 440 -30.78 -3.50 -9.58
N SER A 441 -31.38 -4.11 -8.57
CA SER A 441 -31.89 -3.45 -7.36
C SER A 441 -31.92 -4.40 -6.16
N MET A 442 -32.01 -3.84 -4.95
CA MET A 442 -32.16 -4.58 -3.71
C MET A 442 -33.42 -5.47 -3.74
N GLN A 443 -34.52 -4.99 -4.33
CA GLN A 443 -35.75 -5.75 -4.52
C GLN A 443 -35.56 -6.95 -5.45
N GLU A 444 -34.83 -6.79 -6.55
CA GLU A 444 -34.51 -7.91 -7.46
C GLU A 444 -33.62 -8.94 -6.77
N ALA A 445 -32.62 -8.47 -6.03
CA ALA A 445 -31.74 -9.33 -5.24
C ALA A 445 -32.55 -10.20 -4.26
N PHE A 446 -33.46 -9.60 -3.51
CA PHE A 446 -34.36 -10.34 -2.61
C PHE A 446 -35.25 -11.34 -3.34
N ASN A 447 -35.89 -10.94 -4.44
CA ASN A 447 -36.77 -11.83 -5.20
C ASN A 447 -36.04 -13.08 -5.71
N ARG A 448 -34.82 -12.91 -6.20
CA ARG A 448 -33.97 -14.03 -6.63
C ARG A 448 -33.49 -14.88 -5.46
N PHE A 449 -33.10 -14.26 -4.34
CA PHE A 449 -32.71 -14.97 -3.12
C PHE A 449 -33.86 -15.85 -2.59
N SER A 450 -35.10 -15.32 -2.53
CA SER A 450 -36.27 -16.06 -2.07
C SER A 450 -36.61 -17.20 -3.02
N ALA A 451 -36.44 -17.03 -4.33
CA ALA A 451 -36.69 -18.09 -5.32
C ALA A 451 -35.76 -19.31 -5.15
N LEU A 452 -34.57 -19.13 -4.56
CA LEU A 452 -33.59 -20.19 -4.30
C LEU A 452 -33.77 -20.84 -2.91
N SER A 453 -34.77 -20.44 -2.14
CA SER A 453 -34.96 -20.93 -0.76
C SER A 453 -35.40 -22.39 -0.63
N ASP A 454 -35.75 -23.09 -1.72
CA ASP A 454 -36.14 -24.50 -1.73
C ASP A 454 -34.92 -25.46 -1.93
N THR A 455 -33.71 -24.93 -2.23
CA THR A 455 -32.51 -25.74 -2.43
C THR A 455 -31.74 -25.89 -1.12
N THR A 456 -31.05 -27.01 -0.92
CA THR A 456 -30.17 -27.26 0.23
C THR A 456 -28.73 -27.48 -0.22
N GLY A 457 -27.80 -27.20 0.65
CA GLY A 457 -26.40 -27.22 0.35
C GLY A 457 -25.88 -25.82 -0.07
N PHE A 458 -24.59 -25.72 -0.26
CA PHE A 458 -23.95 -24.47 -0.70
C PHE A 458 -24.43 -24.11 -2.12
N ASP A 459 -25.01 -22.92 -2.27
CA ASP A 459 -25.52 -22.39 -3.53
C ASP A 459 -24.73 -21.13 -3.94
N PRO A 460 -23.87 -21.24 -4.99
CA PRO A 460 -23.05 -20.10 -5.46
C PRO A 460 -23.87 -18.91 -5.94
N GLU A 461 -25.04 -19.13 -6.56
CA GLU A 461 -25.89 -18.02 -7.02
C GLU A 461 -26.48 -17.25 -5.84
N ARG A 462 -26.88 -17.93 -4.79
CA ARG A 462 -27.40 -17.32 -3.57
C ARG A 462 -26.33 -16.47 -2.88
N GLN A 463 -25.09 -16.97 -2.80
CA GLN A 463 -23.96 -16.22 -2.25
C GLN A 463 -23.67 -14.99 -3.10
N PHE A 464 -23.66 -15.13 -4.42
CA PHE A 464 -23.44 -14.01 -5.36
C PHE A 464 -24.48 -12.89 -5.17
N ILE A 465 -25.75 -13.26 -5.00
CA ILE A 465 -26.82 -12.30 -4.77
C ILE A 465 -26.59 -11.53 -3.46
N VAL A 466 -26.23 -12.22 -2.37
CA VAL A 466 -25.94 -11.62 -1.07
C VAL A 466 -24.74 -10.67 -1.16
N ASP A 467 -23.66 -11.10 -1.78
CA ASP A 467 -22.46 -10.30 -1.94
C ASP A 467 -22.75 -9.01 -2.72
N HIS A 468 -23.51 -9.14 -3.80
CA HIS A 468 -23.86 -7.98 -4.62
C HIS A 468 -24.82 -7.02 -3.90
N ALA A 469 -25.83 -7.55 -3.21
CA ALA A 469 -26.72 -6.75 -2.37
C ALA A 469 -25.99 -5.99 -1.26
N THR A 470 -24.93 -6.58 -0.70
CA THR A 470 -24.13 -5.98 0.37
C THR A 470 -23.40 -4.70 -0.08
N VAL A 471 -23.03 -4.58 -1.34
CA VAL A 471 -22.34 -3.38 -1.88
C VAL A 471 -23.30 -2.36 -2.51
N MET A 472 -24.62 -2.63 -2.54
CA MET A 472 -25.61 -1.68 -3.02
C MET A 472 -25.81 -0.53 -2.02
N ASN A 473 -26.09 0.68 -2.54
CA ASN A 473 -26.44 1.84 -1.72
C ASN A 473 -27.94 1.95 -1.39
N GLU A 474 -28.71 0.88 -1.63
CA GLU A 474 -30.14 0.81 -1.33
C GLU A 474 -30.38 0.18 0.05
N SER A 475 -31.41 0.65 0.76
CA SER A 475 -31.77 0.11 2.06
C SER A 475 -32.47 -1.25 1.93
N VAL A 476 -31.97 -2.26 2.62
CA VAL A 476 -32.60 -3.57 2.72
C VAL A 476 -33.95 -3.52 3.50
N LEU A 477 -34.19 -2.44 4.25
CA LEU A 477 -35.43 -2.25 5.02
C LEU A 477 -36.59 -1.76 4.15
N ASP A 478 -36.35 -1.33 2.92
CA ASP A 478 -37.36 -0.80 2.00
C ASP A 478 -37.90 -1.87 1.02
N ILE A 479 -37.61 -3.15 1.24
CA ILE A 479 -38.03 -4.26 0.39
C ILE A 479 -39.52 -4.57 0.62
N ASP A 480 -40.27 -4.70 -0.48
CA ASP A 480 -41.62 -5.25 -0.47
C ASP A 480 -41.62 -6.78 -0.51
N PHE A 481 -42.33 -7.44 0.37
CA PHE A 481 -42.37 -8.88 0.44
C PHE A 481 -43.80 -9.40 0.74
N SER A 482 -44.11 -10.61 0.26
CA SER A 482 -45.39 -11.27 0.52
C SER A 482 -45.39 -12.02 1.87
N HIS A 483 -46.56 -12.36 2.34
CA HIS A 483 -46.71 -13.20 3.53
C HIS A 483 -46.01 -14.57 3.43
N ALA A 484 -45.90 -15.10 2.21
CA ALA A 484 -45.21 -16.36 1.97
C ALA A 484 -43.68 -16.25 2.09
N ASP A 485 -43.15 -15.07 1.84
CA ASP A 485 -41.70 -14.79 1.78
C ASP A 485 -41.17 -14.11 3.04
N VAL A 486 -41.98 -13.96 4.07
CA VAL A 486 -41.70 -13.22 5.29
C VAL A 486 -40.39 -13.67 5.97
N MET A 487 -40.16 -14.97 6.07
CA MET A 487 -38.91 -15.48 6.66
C MET A 487 -37.71 -15.32 5.73
N ASP A 488 -37.88 -15.47 4.44
CA ASP A 488 -36.81 -15.25 3.46
C ASP A 488 -36.32 -13.79 3.52
N TYR A 489 -37.27 -12.83 3.71
CA TYR A 489 -36.94 -11.43 3.93
C TYR A 489 -36.12 -11.22 5.21
N TYR A 490 -36.58 -11.76 6.36
CA TYR A 490 -35.85 -11.58 7.61
C TYR A 490 -34.44 -12.23 7.57
N ILE A 491 -34.30 -13.36 6.90
CA ILE A 491 -33.02 -14.03 6.71
C ILE A 491 -32.10 -13.13 5.86
N PHE A 492 -32.56 -12.67 4.70
CA PHE A 492 -31.83 -11.84 3.78
C PHE A 492 -31.40 -10.50 4.43
N ALA A 493 -32.37 -9.79 5.00
CA ALA A 493 -32.11 -8.48 5.60
C ALA A 493 -31.19 -8.56 6.84
N CYS A 494 -31.36 -9.60 7.68
CA CYS A 494 -30.47 -9.80 8.83
C CYS A 494 -29.03 -10.07 8.41
N VAL A 495 -28.79 -10.82 7.37
CA VAL A 495 -27.45 -11.09 6.84
C VAL A 495 -26.81 -9.79 6.35
N ILE A 496 -27.51 -9.00 5.52
CA ILE A 496 -26.99 -7.73 5.01
C ILE A 496 -26.69 -6.75 6.13
N LEU A 497 -27.60 -6.57 7.10
CA LEU A 497 -27.39 -5.66 8.23
C LEU A 497 -26.19 -6.07 9.09
N LYS A 498 -25.98 -7.37 9.33
CA LYS A 498 -24.80 -7.87 10.06
C LYS A 498 -23.50 -7.62 9.29
N LEU A 499 -23.50 -7.83 7.98
CA LEU A 499 -22.33 -7.55 7.13
C LEU A 499 -22.00 -6.06 7.13
N HIS A 500 -23.00 -5.18 7.21
CA HIS A 500 -22.83 -3.75 7.39
C HIS A 500 -22.49 -3.34 8.84
N GLN A 501 -22.36 -4.30 9.77
CA GLN A 501 -22.16 -4.07 11.21
C GLN A 501 -23.26 -3.23 11.88
N ASN A 502 -24.42 -3.13 11.26
CA ASN A 502 -25.58 -2.43 11.82
C ASN A 502 -26.38 -3.36 12.75
N PHE A 503 -25.79 -3.68 13.90
CA PHE A 503 -26.34 -4.64 14.85
C PHE A 503 -27.62 -4.14 15.52
N ASP A 504 -27.82 -2.84 15.67
CA ASP A 504 -29.01 -2.28 16.30
C ASP A 504 -30.23 -2.41 15.40
N ASP A 505 -30.11 -2.15 14.10
CA ASP A 505 -31.18 -2.41 13.16
C ASP A 505 -31.41 -3.91 12.99
N ALA A 506 -30.36 -4.73 13.00
CA ALA A 506 -30.52 -6.18 12.96
C ALA A 506 -31.29 -6.70 14.19
N ARG A 507 -31.03 -6.21 15.40
CA ARG A 507 -31.78 -6.58 16.62
C ARG A 507 -33.23 -6.14 16.52
N ARG A 508 -33.49 -4.87 16.10
CA ARG A 508 -34.87 -4.38 15.88
C ARG A 508 -35.64 -5.21 14.85
N LEU A 509 -34.96 -5.57 13.77
CA LEU A 509 -35.52 -6.45 12.74
C LEU A 509 -35.87 -7.84 13.29
N LEU A 510 -35.02 -8.41 14.15
CA LEU A 510 -35.28 -9.71 14.80
C LEU A 510 -36.44 -9.64 15.79
N ASP A 511 -36.69 -8.53 16.45
CA ASP A 511 -37.86 -8.33 17.30
C ASP A 511 -39.16 -8.28 16.47
N GLN A 512 -39.13 -7.64 15.31
CA GLN A 512 -40.23 -7.66 14.34
C GLN A 512 -40.44 -9.07 13.75
N ALA A 513 -39.36 -9.80 13.45
CA ALA A 513 -39.44 -11.17 12.98
C ALA A 513 -40.10 -12.11 13.98
N GLU A 514 -39.77 -12.01 15.27
CA GLU A 514 -40.40 -12.79 16.33
C GLU A 514 -41.92 -12.52 16.41
N GLN A 515 -42.31 -11.25 16.41
CA GLN A 515 -43.72 -10.85 16.43
C GLN A 515 -44.45 -11.37 15.18
N ALA A 516 -43.84 -11.28 14.01
CA ALA A 516 -44.41 -11.76 12.76
C ALA A 516 -44.61 -13.30 12.78
N VAL A 517 -43.59 -14.04 13.24
CA VAL A 517 -43.63 -15.50 13.35
C VAL A 517 -44.72 -15.98 14.33
N ILE A 518 -44.88 -15.26 15.46
CA ILE A 518 -45.92 -15.56 16.43
C ILE A 518 -47.33 -15.22 15.88
N ALA A 519 -47.45 -14.10 15.15
CA ALA A 519 -48.75 -13.65 14.59
C ALA A 519 -49.25 -14.49 13.44
N LEU A 520 -48.33 -15.15 12.69
CA LEU A 520 -48.70 -16.03 11.58
C LEU A 520 -49.40 -17.30 12.03
N GLU A 521 -49.39 -17.66 13.33
CA GLU A 521 -49.94 -18.91 13.89
C GLU A 521 -49.55 -20.15 13.05
N ASP A 522 -48.42 -20.11 12.33
CA ASP A 522 -47.96 -21.18 11.43
C ASP A 522 -47.35 -22.32 12.25
N ASP A 523 -48.22 -23.03 12.96
CA ASP A 523 -47.90 -24.25 13.71
C ASP A 523 -47.83 -25.48 12.80
N THR A 524 -47.49 -25.26 11.50
CA THR A 524 -47.43 -26.35 10.52
C THR A 524 -46.34 -27.35 10.97
N ALA A 525 -46.78 -28.59 11.22
CA ALA A 525 -45.88 -29.65 11.65
C ALA A 525 -44.97 -30.09 10.47
N ILE A 526 -43.66 -29.83 10.59
CA ILE A 526 -42.64 -30.38 9.71
C ILE A 526 -42.49 -31.86 9.95
N VAL A 527 -42.52 -32.25 11.22
CA VAL A 527 -42.47 -33.62 11.70
C VAL A 527 -43.67 -33.88 12.59
N SER A 528 -44.50 -34.82 12.18
CA SER A 528 -45.62 -35.34 12.99
C SER A 528 -45.25 -36.69 13.56
N PRO A 529 -45.56 -36.95 14.85
CA PRO A 529 -45.24 -38.21 15.48
C PRO A 529 -46.01 -39.36 14.77
N GLY A 530 -45.29 -40.30 14.15
CA GLY A 530 -45.85 -41.48 13.49
C GLY A 530 -46.52 -42.42 14.50
N PHE A 531 -47.45 -43.26 14.01
CA PHE A 531 -48.23 -44.19 14.83
C PHE A 531 -47.35 -45.04 15.78
N PHE A 532 -46.19 -45.52 15.35
CA PHE A 532 -45.24 -46.33 16.14
C PHE A 532 -44.43 -45.47 17.17
N SER A 533 -44.20 -44.17 16.92
CA SER A 533 -43.54 -43.29 17.92
C SER A 533 -44.51 -42.90 19.03
N LYS A 534 -45.81 -42.71 18.69
CA LYS A 534 -46.87 -42.54 19.70
C LYS A 534 -47.00 -43.75 20.63
N LEU A 535 -46.90 -44.97 20.08
CA LEU A 535 -46.96 -46.23 20.87
C LEU A 535 -45.74 -46.39 21.84
N ARG A 536 -44.60 -45.76 21.52
CA ARG A 536 -43.38 -45.79 22.35
C ARG A 536 -43.26 -44.60 23.31
N GLY A 537 -44.31 -43.76 23.43
CA GLY A 537 -44.35 -42.62 24.31
C GLY A 537 -43.45 -41.44 23.86
N ARG A 538 -42.87 -41.49 22.66
CA ARG A 538 -42.12 -40.41 22.08
C ARG A 538 -43.05 -39.44 21.35
N ARG A 539 -43.09 -38.16 21.79
CA ARG A 539 -43.87 -37.07 21.16
C ARG A 539 -42.98 -36.14 20.34
N ALA A 540 -42.00 -36.69 19.65
CA ALA A 540 -41.11 -35.85 18.82
C ALA A 540 -41.95 -35.16 17.72
N GLN A 541 -42.19 -33.90 17.91
CA GLN A 541 -42.88 -33.02 16.96
C GLN A 541 -41.97 -31.81 16.74
N LEU A 542 -41.82 -31.42 15.49
CA LEU A 542 -41.10 -30.18 15.11
C LEU A 542 -42.04 -29.36 14.24
N THR A 543 -42.29 -28.13 14.61
CA THR A 543 -43.07 -27.19 13.82
C THR A 543 -42.18 -26.16 13.16
N ARG A 544 -42.66 -25.55 12.07
CA ARG A 544 -41.92 -24.48 11.38
C ARG A 544 -41.74 -23.26 12.29
N GLN A 545 -42.75 -22.96 13.11
CA GLN A 545 -42.68 -21.87 14.10
C GLN A 545 -41.51 -22.09 15.10
N GLN A 546 -41.34 -23.32 15.60
CA GLN A 546 -40.23 -23.63 16.52
C GLN A 546 -38.85 -23.42 15.89
N LEU A 547 -38.67 -23.82 14.61
CA LEU A 547 -37.39 -23.61 13.88
C LEU A 547 -37.14 -22.12 13.61
N ASN A 548 -38.16 -21.39 13.17
CA ASN A 548 -38.04 -19.94 12.94
C ASN A 548 -37.68 -19.20 14.22
N LEU A 549 -38.28 -19.50 15.35
CA LEU A 549 -37.93 -18.91 16.65
C LEU A 549 -36.51 -19.30 17.12
N ALA A 550 -36.11 -20.56 16.86
CA ALA A 550 -34.77 -21.01 17.15
C ALA A 550 -33.73 -20.21 16.31
N TRP A 551 -33.99 -20.04 15.00
CA TRP A 551 -33.15 -19.23 14.12
C TRP A 551 -33.05 -17.76 14.61
N ILE A 552 -34.19 -17.12 14.92
CA ILE A 552 -34.21 -15.73 15.44
C ILE A 552 -33.37 -15.58 16.72
N ASN A 553 -33.51 -16.52 17.65
CA ASN A 553 -32.75 -16.50 18.90
C ASN A 553 -31.23 -16.69 18.69
N LEU A 554 -30.85 -17.54 17.72
CA LEU A 554 -29.45 -17.69 17.34
C LEU A 554 -28.90 -16.42 16.67
N GLN A 555 -29.68 -15.77 15.79
CA GLN A 555 -29.27 -14.51 15.18
C GLN A 555 -29.04 -13.40 16.20
N ARG A 556 -29.85 -13.32 17.27
CA ARG A 556 -29.57 -12.41 18.39
C ARG A 556 -28.24 -12.71 19.05
N SER A 557 -27.94 -13.98 19.32
CA SER A 557 -26.61 -14.37 19.85
C SER A 557 -25.48 -14.08 18.86
N SER A 558 -25.72 -14.30 17.58
CA SER A 558 -24.75 -13.97 16.52
C SER A 558 -24.44 -12.45 16.53
N CYS A 559 -25.46 -11.59 16.60
CA CYS A 559 -25.25 -10.16 16.71
C CYS A 559 -24.44 -9.77 17.96
N ASP A 560 -24.76 -10.38 19.12
CA ASP A 560 -24.07 -10.09 20.37
C ASP A 560 -22.61 -10.55 20.33
N VAL A 561 -22.32 -11.74 19.83
CA VAL A 561 -20.97 -12.30 19.72
C VAL A 561 -20.14 -11.56 18.65
N MET A 562 -20.72 -11.29 17.48
CA MET A 562 -20.04 -10.56 16.40
C MET A 562 -19.69 -9.13 16.81
N TYR A 563 -20.52 -8.49 17.61
CA TYR A 563 -20.25 -7.13 18.12
C TYR A 563 -18.89 -7.04 18.81
N PHE A 564 -18.58 -7.98 19.71
CA PHE A 564 -17.28 -8.05 20.40
C PHE A 564 -16.17 -8.60 19.50
N SER A 565 -16.44 -9.66 18.73
CA SER A 565 -15.44 -10.30 17.87
C SER A 565 -14.87 -9.36 16.80
N ILE A 566 -15.70 -8.53 16.17
CA ILE A 566 -15.26 -7.57 15.13
C ILE A 566 -14.40 -6.47 15.74
N ARG A 567 -14.69 -6.08 17.00
CA ARG A 567 -13.92 -5.07 17.74
C ARG A 567 -12.65 -5.63 18.38
N ASP A 568 -12.41 -6.93 18.20
CA ASP A 568 -11.28 -7.65 18.84
C ASP A 568 -11.30 -7.51 20.38
N GLU A 569 -12.51 -7.49 20.93
CA GLU A 569 -12.77 -7.46 22.36
C GLU A 569 -13.06 -8.86 22.90
N GLU A 570 -12.74 -9.09 24.16
CA GLU A 570 -13.09 -10.35 24.83
C GLU A 570 -14.61 -10.44 24.99
N ILE A 571 -15.19 -11.56 24.53
CA ILE A 571 -16.64 -11.77 24.61
C ILE A 571 -17.01 -12.01 26.10
N PRO A 572 -17.90 -11.23 26.70
CA PRO A 572 -18.28 -11.39 28.09
C PRO A 572 -18.84 -12.78 28.37
N GLU A 573 -18.47 -13.37 29.52
CA GLU A 573 -18.90 -14.72 29.93
C GLU A 573 -20.42 -14.89 29.93
N GLU A 574 -21.17 -13.86 30.26
CA GLU A 574 -22.62 -13.84 30.22
C GLU A 574 -23.15 -14.02 28.80
N VAL A 575 -22.55 -13.33 27.80
CA VAL A 575 -22.90 -13.43 26.37
C VAL A 575 -22.61 -14.84 25.87
N VAL A 576 -21.45 -15.41 26.20
CA VAL A 576 -21.09 -16.77 25.86
C VAL A 576 -22.09 -17.76 26.47
N THR A 577 -22.41 -17.63 27.74
CA THR A 577 -23.35 -18.51 28.47
C THR A 577 -24.73 -18.48 27.81
N HIS A 578 -25.25 -17.29 27.49
CA HIS A 578 -26.55 -17.15 26.81
C HIS A 578 -26.52 -17.76 25.39
N ALA A 579 -25.47 -17.56 24.64
CA ALA A 579 -25.30 -18.13 23.31
C ALA A 579 -25.26 -19.67 23.35
N MET A 580 -24.49 -20.25 24.26
CA MET A 580 -24.41 -21.72 24.43
C MET A 580 -25.75 -22.33 24.83
N ALA A 581 -26.52 -21.67 25.71
CA ALA A 581 -27.86 -22.14 26.07
C ALA A 581 -28.82 -22.16 24.85
N ARG A 582 -28.78 -21.12 24.01
CA ARG A 582 -29.60 -21.07 22.77
C ARG A 582 -29.16 -22.12 21.74
N ILE A 583 -27.87 -22.35 21.56
CA ILE A 583 -27.35 -23.41 20.72
C ILE A 583 -27.85 -24.78 21.18
N LYS A 584 -27.71 -25.07 22.47
CA LYS A 584 -28.16 -26.35 23.05
C LYS A 584 -29.66 -26.58 22.83
N ASN A 585 -30.48 -25.55 23.02
CA ASN A 585 -31.93 -25.63 22.79
C ASN A 585 -32.25 -25.87 21.33
N ALA A 586 -31.61 -25.16 20.40
CA ALA A 586 -31.83 -25.31 18.95
C ALA A 586 -31.42 -26.71 18.45
N ARG A 587 -30.27 -27.23 18.88
CA ARG A 587 -29.84 -28.59 18.55
C ARG A 587 -30.81 -29.65 19.07
N ALA A 588 -31.25 -29.53 20.31
CA ALA A 588 -32.14 -30.50 20.93
C ALA A 588 -33.48 -30.64 20.13
N LEU A 589 -34.04 -29.54 19.59
CA LEU A 589 -35.20 -29.62 18.73
C LEU A 589 -35.00 -30.47 17.49
N ILE A 590 -33.79 -30.41 16.89
CA ILE A 590 -33.45 -31.13 15.67
C ILE A 590 -33.10 -32.59 15.97
N GLU A 591 -32.28 -32.82 17.01
CA GLU A 591 -31.83 -34.15 17.42
C GLU A 591 -32.98 -35.12 17.67
N GLU A 592 -34.07 -34.66 18.29
CA GLU A 592 -35.24 -35.47 18.58
C GLU A 592 -35.94 -35.99 17.33
N VAL A 593 -35.77 -35.32 16.17
CA VAL A 593 -36.54 -35.61 14.95
C VAL A 593 -35.72 -36.10 13.77
N VAL A 594 -34.40 -36.28 13.96
CA VAL A 594 -33.47 -36.76 12.90
C VAL A 594 -34.02 -38.01 12.13
N PRO A 595 -34.55 -39.05 12.80
CA PRO A 595 -35.02 -40.21 12.10
C PRO A 595 -36.21 -39.93 11.16
N GLU A 596 -37.08 -38.98 11.55
CA GLU A 596 -38.26 -38.58 10.78
C GLU A 596 -37.88 -37.71 9.59
N LEU A 597 -36.98 -36.76 9.78
CA LEU A 597 -36.44 -35.93 8.70
C LEU A 597 -35.74 -36.78 7.62
N ASN A 598 -34.96 -37.77 8.03
CA ASN A 598 -34.34 -38.73 7.10
C ASN A 598 -35.33 -39.69 6.42
N ARG A 599 -36.58 -39.83 6.92
CA ARG A 599 -37.69 -40.62 6.33
C ARG A 599 -38.59 -39.80 5.41
N ASN A 600 -38.12 -38.75 4.84
CA ASN A 600 -38.81 -37.92 3.84
C ASN A 600 -39.93 -37.01 4.41
N GLN A 601 -39.83 -36.55 5.63
CA GLN A 601 -40.69 -35.49 6.17
C GLN A 601 -40.05 -34.10 5.96
N GLY A 602 -40.85 -33.05 5.81
CA GLY A 602 -40.46 -31.68 5.53
C GLY A 602 -40.34 -31.34 4.04
N THR A 603 -40.53 -30.07 3.72
CA THR A 603 -40.32 -29.48 2.38
C THR A 603 -38.84 -29.06 2.20
N GLY A 604 -38.47 -28.64 0.98
CA GLY A 604 -37.11 -28.06 0.72
C GLY A 604 -36.81 -26.88 1.63
N LYS A 605 -37.76 -25.93 1.78
CA LYS A 605 -37.60 -24.78 2.70
C LYS A 605 -37.39 -25.19 4.18
N ASP A 606 -38.12 -26.23 4.65
CA ASP A 606 -37.98 -26.72 6.02
C ASP A 606 -36.59 -27.32 6.27
N ILE A 607 -36.11 -28.14 5.33
CA ILE A 607 -34.78 -28.78 5.45
C ILE A 607 -33.67 -27.75 5.32
N GLN A 608 -33.84 -26.75 4.47
CA GLN A 608 -32.88 -25.63 4.38
C GLN A 608 -32.82 -24.83 5.69
N LEU A 609 -33.99 -24.54 6.30
CA LEU A 609 -34.03 -23.85 7.58
C LEU A 609 -33.35 -24.66 8.70
N VAL A 610 -33.46 -25.98 8.68
CA VAL A 610 -32.67 -26.87 9.56
C VAL A 610 -31.17 -26.66 9.34
N GLY A 611 -30.73 -26.64 8.09
CA GLY A 611 -29.30 -26.36 7.73
C GLY A 611 -28.86 -25.01 8.24
N LEU A 612 -29.63 -23.93 8.01
CA LEU A 612 -29.32 -22.60 8.51
C LEU A 612 -29.20 -22.50 10.02
N VAL A 613 -30.11 -23.23 10.76
CA VAL A 613 -30.05 -23.29 12.23
C VAL A 613 -28.78 -23.99 12.68
N LEU A 614 -28.35 -25.08 12.03
CA LEU A 614 -27.15 -25.82 12.38
C LEU A 614 -25.87 -25.00 12.03
N SER A 615 -25.82 -24.38 10.87
CA SER A 615 -24.69 -23.49 10.49
C SER A 615 -24.51 -22.35 11.49
N GLN A 616 -25.63 -21.72 11.92
CA GLN A 616 -25.55 -20.66 12.94
C GLN A 616 -25.11 -21.20 14.31
N CYS A 617 -25.56 -22.40 14.70
CA CYS A 617 -25.06 -23.02 15.93
C CYS A 617 -23.54 -23.23 15.89
N ALA A 618 -23.03 -23.77 14.79
CA ALA A 618 -21.60 -24.00 14.60
C ALA A 618 -20.79 -22.70 14.58
N SER A 619 -21.20 -21.74 13.78
CA SER A 619 -20.53 -20.43 13.64
C SER A 619 -20.43 -19.68 14.98
N ILE A 620 -21.54 -19.59 15.74
CA ILE A 620 -21.55 -18.93 17.05
C ILE A 620 -20.66 -19.68 18.03
N ALA A 621 -20.70 -21.01 18.07
CA ALA A 621 -19.85 -21.83 18.95
C ALA A 621 -18.37 -21.63 18.63
N THR A 622 -18.01 -21.59 17.34
CA THR A 622 -16.64 -21.34 16.88
C THR A 622 -16.15 -19.94 17.27
N MET A 623 -16.97 -18.90 17.08
CA MET A 623 -16.64 -17.55 17.52
C MET A 623 -16.43 -17.45 19.03
N CYS A 624 -17.20 -18.22 19.81
CA CYS A 624 -17.01 -18.32 21.27
C CYS A 624 -15.85 -19.26 21.67
N LYS A 625 -15.08 -19.79 20.72
CA LYS A 625 -14.01 -20.79 20.94
C LYS A 625 -14.47 -22.08 21.64
N ASN A 626 -15.77 -22.40 21.53
CA ASN A 626 -16.35 -23.63 22.07
C ASN A 626 -16.42 -24.72 20.99
N PHE A 627 -15.27 -25.27 20.66
CA PHE A 627 -15.09 -26.20 19.55
C PHE A 627 -15.78 -27.55 19.72
N ASP A 628 -16.02 -27.99 20.95
CA ASP A 628 -16.73 -29.24 21.24
C ASP A 628 -18.20 -29.16 20.85
N ASP A 629 -18.84 -28.00 21.08
CA ASP A 629 -20.20 -27.74 20.63
C ASP A 629 -20.29 -27.58 19.10
N THR A 630 -19.24 -27.06 18.47
CA THR A 630 -19.13 -26.99 17.01
C THR A 630 -19.06 -28.41 16.41
N GLU A 631 -18.18 -29.27 16.91
CA GLU A 631 -18.09 -30.68 16.47
C GLU A 631 -19.37 -31.46 16.68
N THR A 632 -20.02 -31.26 17.82
CA THR A 632 -21.31 -31.89 18.10
C THR A 632 -22.37 -31.45 17.09
N THR A 633 -22.35 -30.18 16.69
CA THR A 633 -23.26 -29.64 15.66
C THR A 633 -23.00 -30.27 14.28
N TYR A 634 -21.72 -30.39 13.89
CA TYR A 634 -21.38 -31.06 12.62
C TYR A 634 -21.73 -32.55 12.60
N ALA A 635 -21.53 -33.25 13.69
CA ALA A 635 -21.94 -34.64 13.82
C ALA A 635 -23.49 -34.79 13.64
N LEU A 636 -24.27 -33.83 14.15
CA LEU A 636 -25.72 -33.77 13.91
C LEU A 636 -26.04 -33.49 12.44
N TRP A 637 -25.30 -32.61 11.79
CA TRP A 637 -25.43 -32.33 10.37
C TRP A 637 -25.17 -33.56 9.50
N GLU A 638 -24.08 -34.29 9.77
CA GLU A 638 -23.77 -35.58 9.10
C GLU A 638 -24.90 -36.59 9.27
N ASN A 639 -25.50 -36.67 10.45
CA ASN A 639 -26.63 -37.54 10.70
C ASN A 639 -27.86 -37.18 9.86
N LEU A 640 -27.96 -36.00 9.33
CA LEU A 640 -29.03 -35.48 8.45
C LEU A 640 -28.69 -35.57 6.96
N GLU A 641 -27.55 -36.14 6.56
CA GLU A 641 -27.12 -36.23 5.17
C GLU A 641 -28.21 -36.68 4.20
N ARG A 642 -29.07 -37.64 4.60
CA ARG A 642 -30.17 -38.12 3.77
C ARG A 642 -31.28 -37.12 3.57
N ALA A 643 -31.57 -36.30 4.58
CA ALA A 643 -32.55 -35.24 4.48
C ALA A 643 -32.05 -34.13 3.53
N PHE A 644 -30.81 -33.71 3.67
CA PHE A 644 -30.20 -32.66 2.83
C PHE A 644 -30.06 -33.13 1.37
N THR A 645 -29.51 -34.32 1.12
CA THR A 645 -29.32 -34.86 -0.24
C THR A 645 -30.58 -34.93 -1.05
N ARG A 646 -31.75 -35.01 -0.41
CA ARG A 646 -33.06 -35.06 -1.09
C ARG A 646 -33.38 -33.78 -1.88
N PHE A 647 -32.89 -32.62 -1.44
CA PHE A 647 -33.15 -31.32 -2.04
C PHE A 647 -31.87 -30.65 -2.58
N ALA A 648 -30.71 -31.26 -2.37
CA ALA A 648 -29.46 -30.75 -2.93
C ALA A 648 -29.31 -31.18 -4.40
N PRO A 649 -28.59 -30.43 -5.22
CA PRO A 649 -28.27 -30.78 -6.60
C PRO A 649 -27.52 -32.11 -6.72
N SER A 650 -26.69 -32.44 -5.74
CA SER A 650 -25.98 -33.72 -5.67
C SER A 650 -25.55 -34.04 -4.23
N LYS A 651 -25.23 -35.32 -3.98
CA LYS A 651 -24.67 -35.76 -2.71
C LYS A 651 -23.29 -35.12 -2.43
N LYS A 652 -22.51 -34.83 -3.47
CA LYS A 652 -21.23 -34.17 -3.37
C LYS A 652 -21.39 -32.73 -2.85
N GLN A 653 -22.47 -32.03 -3.22
CA GLN A 653 -22.74 -30.67 -2.77
C GLN A 653 -22.95 -30.59 -1.25
N VAL A 654 -23.68 -31.58 -0.67
CA VAL A 654 -23.84 -31.65 0.80
C VAL A 654 -22.50 -31.90 1.50
N ALA A 655 -21.68 -32.79 0.94
CA ALA A 655 -20.33 -33.05 1.48
C ALA A 655 -19.42 -31.83 1.35
N LEU A 656 -19.55 -31.07 0.26
CA LEU A 656 -18.78 -29.85 0.05
C LEU A 656 -19.07 -28.81 1.13
N GLU A 657 -20.34 -28.57 1.45
CA GLU A 657 -20.75 -27.65 2.51
C GLU A 657 -20.11 -27.99 3.87
N LEU A 658 -20.15 -29.25 4.27
CA LEU A 658 -19.50 -29.71 5.49
C LEU A 658 -17.96 -29.52 5.47
N LEU A 659 -17.32 -29.73 4.33
CA LEU A 659 -15.87 -29.51 4.21
C LEU A 659 -15.52 -28.03 4.35
N LEU A 660 -16.37 -27.13 3.83
CA LEU A 660 -16.19 -25.69 4.00
C LEU A 660 -16.28 -25.29 5.49
N GLU A 661 -17.21 -25.88 6.22
CA GLU A 661 -17.38 -25.66 7.67
C GLU A 661 -16.23 -26.27 8.50
N TYR A 662 -15.78 -27.49 8.18
CA TYR A 662 -14.66 -28.13 8.89
C TYR A 662 -13.31 -27.40 8.68
N GLN A 663 -13.06 -26.85 7.51
CA GLN A 663 -11.82 -26.06 7.31
C GLN A 663 -11.81 -24.81 8.17
N GLU A 664 -12.95 -24.12 8.34
CA GLU A 664 -13.09 -22.95 9.20
C GLU A 664 -12.87 -23.31 10.69
N LEU A 665 -13.46 -24.41 11.14
CA LEU A 665 -13.27 -24.94 12.49
C LEU A 665 -11.79 -25.19 12.81
N GLU A 666 -11.09 -25.92 11.93
CA GLU A 666 -9.71 -26.28 12.16
C GLU A 666 -8.76 -25.06 12.04
N LEU A 667 -9.12 -24.09 11.21
CA LEU A 667 -8.41 -22.80 11.15
C LEU A 667 -8.58 -22.04 12.49
N GLY A 668 -9.80 -21.99 13.03
CA GLY A 668 -10.09 -21.38 14.33
C GLY A 668 -9.40 -22.07 15.52
N ARG A 669 -9.08 -23.35 15.39
CA ARG A 669 -8.29 -24.15 16.36
C ARG A 669 -6.79 -24.00 16.17
N GLU A 670 -6.34 -23.22 15.21
CA GLU A 670 -4.93 -23.09 14.82
C GLU A 670 -4.32 -24.43 14.33
N LYS A 671 -5.16 -25.37 13.88
CA LYS A 671 -4.74 -26.63 13.29
C LYS A 671 -4.58 -26.48 11.78
N TYR A 672 -3.62 -25.71 11.36
CA TYR A 672 -3.42 -25.26 9.98
C TYR A 672 -3.36 -26.42 8.97
N MET A 673 -2.67 -27.51 9.32
CA MET A 673 -2.57 -28.70 8.48
C MET A 673 -3.92 -29.39 8.21
N ALA A 674 -4.77 -29.47 9.23
CA ALA A 674 -6.09 -30.07 9.10
C ALA A 674 -7.00 -29.16 8.26
N ALA A 675 -6.94 -27.83 8.48
CA ALA A 675 -7.66 -26.87 7.68
C ALA A 675 -7.30 -26.97 6.18
N CYS A 676 -5.99 -27.06 5.85
CA CYS A 676 -5.53 -27.29 4.48
C CYS A 676 -6.05 -28.59 3.89
N GLN A 677 -6.12 -29.69 4.68
CA GLN A 677 -6.62 -30.96 4.19
C GLN A 677 -8.11 -30.90 3.84
N TYR A 678 -8.95 -30.26 4.66
CA TYR A 678 -10.36 -30.08 4.35
C TYR A 678 -10.58 -29.15 3.16
N ALA A 679 -9.80 -28.09 3.06
CA ALA A 679 -9.84 -27.18 1.92
C ALA A 679 -9.43 -27.86 0.59
N ASP A 680 -8.38 -28.67 0.60
CA ASP A 680 -7.97 -29.49 -0.56
C ASP A 680 -9.06 -30.46 -0.99
N GLN A 681 -9.72 -31.11 0.00
CA GLN A 681 -10.84 -32.00 -0.30
C GLN A 681 -12.02 -31.26 -0.91
N ALA A 682 -12.35 -30.06 -0.40
CA ALA A 682 -13.41 -29.22 -0.94
C ALA A 682 -13.11 -28.84 -2.41
N LEU A 683 -11.89 -28.42 -2.70
CA LEU A 683 -11.47 -28.08 -4.07
C LEU A 683 -11.58 -29.27 -5.02
N ARG A 684 -11.22 -30.49 -4.56
CA ARG A 684 -11.33 -31.71 -5.39
C ARG A 684 -12.76 -32.16 -5.61
N LEU A 685 -13.69 -31.83 -4.70
CA LEU A 685 -15.12 -32.14 -4.85
C LEU A 685 -15.88 -31.07 -5.65
N ASN A 686 -15.28 -29.95 -5.96
CA ASN A 686 -15.92 -28.85 -6.68
C ASN A 686 -16.18 -29.17 -8.15
N ASP A 687 -17.06 -30.15 -8.40
CA ASP A 687 -17.43 -30.60 -9.73
C ASP A 687 -18.15 -29.52 -10.55
N LEU A 688 -18.82 -28.59 -9.86
CA LEU A 688 -19.56 -27.49 -10.48
C LEU A 688 -18.63 -26.34 -10.88
N CYS A 689 -17.33 -26.47 -10.56
CA CYS A 689 -16.33 -25.41 -10.81
C CYS A 689 -16.77 -24.03 -10.26
N ASP A 690 -17.42 -24.05 -9.11
CA ASP A 690 -17.95 -22.88 -8.46
C ASP A 690 -16.83 -21.97 -7.93
N PRO A 691 -16.83 -20.67 -8.27
CA PRO A 691 -15.77 -19.75 -7.90
C PRO A 691 -15.70 -19.49 -6.38
N TYR A 692 -16.82 -19.55 -5.66
CA TYR A 692 -16.81 -19.32 -4.20
C TYR A 692 -16.11 -20.42 -3.42
N THR A 693 -16.31 -21.68 -3.79
CA THR A 693 -15.54 -22.79 -3.21
C THR A 693 -14.04 -22.58 -3.45
N ALA A 694 -13.66 -22.10 -4.64
CA ALA A 694 -12.27 -21.78 -4.94
C ALA A 694 -11.76 -20.61 -4.07
N LEU A 695 -12.53 -19.54 -3.91
CA LEU A 695 -12.16 -18.38 -3.08
C LEU A 695 -12.01 -18.77 -1.60
N ILE A 696 -12.98 -19.46 -1.03
CA ILE A 696 -12.99 -19.86 0.38
C ILE A 696 -11.85 -20.85 0.65
N SER A 697 -11.78 -21.96 -0.10
CA SER A 697 -10.83 -23.02 0.21
C SER A 697 -9.38 -22.64 -0.12
N ARG A 698 -9.11 -21.95 -1.22
CA ARG A 698 -7.77 -21.43 -1.51
C ARG A 698 -7.38 -20.31 -0.52
N GLY A 699 -8.35 -19.48 -0.10
CA GLY A 699 -8.14 -18.48 0.95
C GLY A 699 -7.75 -19.12 2.28
N THR A 700 -8.39 -20.23 2.65
CA THR A 700 -8.03 -21.03 3.83
C THR A 700 -6.61 -21.59 3.73
N ILE A 701 -6.25 -22.22 2.59
CA ILE A 701 -4.89 -22.75 2.40
C ILE A 701 -3.86 -21.61 2.45
N CYS A 702 -4.12 -20.50 1.77
CA CYS A 702 -3.24 -19.33 1.80
C CYS A 702 -3.04 -18.79 3.23
N SER A 703 -4.13 -18.55 3.97
CA SER A 703 -4.07 -18.06 5.35
C SER A 703 -3.35 -19.04 6.28
N ALA A 704 -3.68 -20.32 6.19
CA ALA A 704 -3.05 -21.36 7.00
C ALA A 704 -1.54 -21.49 6.69
N SER A 705 -1.15 -21.37 5.41
CA SER A 705 0.25 -21.40 4.98
C SER A 705 1.03 -20.19 5.48
N LEU A 706 0.42 -18.99 5.49
CA LEU A 706 1.03 -17.80 6.10
C LEU A 706 1.28 -17.99 7.59
N GLN A 707 0.29 -18.48 8.33
CA GLN A 707 0.43 -18.75 9.77
C GLN A 707 1.44 -19.88 10.07
N ALA A 708 1.59 -20.83 9.17
CA ALA A 708 2.55 -21.91 9.28
C ALA A 708 3.96 -21.55 8.76
N HIS A 709 4.21 -20.29 8.42
CA HIS A 709 5.47 -19.79 7.82
C HIS A 709 5.90 -20.56 6.56
N GLN A 710 4.94 -20.78 5.64
CA GLN A 710 5.14 -21.43 4.36
C GLN A 710 4.83 -20.48 3.21
N PRO A 711 5.70 -19.50 2.95
CA PRO A 711 5.41 -18.40 2.03
C PRO A 711 5.28 -18.84 0.56
N ASP A 712 5.93 -19.92 0.14
CA ASP A 712 5.84 -20.39 -1.25
C ASP A 712 4.46 -20.98 -1.56
N GLU A 713 3.91 -21.79 -0.66
CA GLU A 713 2.54 -22.31 -0.79
C GLU A 713 1.51 -21.17 -0.70
N ALA A 714 1.68 -20.26 0.27
CA ALA A 714 0.82 -19.10 0.40
C ALA A 714 0.80 -18.26 -0.88
N LEU A 715 1.96 -18.00 -1.49
CA LEU A 715 2.07 -17.22 -2.72
C LEU A 715 1.42 -17.95 -3.91
N ALA A 716 1.62 -19.28 -4.03
CA ALA A 716 0.99 -20.07 -5.08
C ALA A 716 -0.55 -20.00 -5.00
N GLN A 717 -1.12 -20.16 -3.80
CA GLN A 717 -2.56 -20.05 -3.60
C GLN A 717 -3.08 -18.63 -3.80
N ALA A 718 -2.33 -17.61 -3.38
CA ALA A 718 -2.68 -16.21 -3.59
C ALA A 718 -2.73 -15.83 -5.07
N LYS A 719 -1.83 -16.33 -5.90
CA LYS A 719 -1.86 -16.16 -7.37
C LYS A 719 -3.15 -16.75 -7.96
N HIS A 720 -3.50 -17.97 -7.57
CA HIS A 720 -4.74 -18.59 -8.03
C HIS A 720 -6.00 -17.86 -7.55
N LEU A 721 -5.98 -17.32 -6.31
CA LEU A 721 -7.08 -16.47 -5.81
C LEU A 721 -7.23 -15.22 -6.68
N ASN A 722 -6.11 -14.59 -7.02
CA ASN A 722 -6.11 -13.42 -7.88
C ASN A 722 -6.68 -13.74 -9.28
N ASP A 723 -6.31 -14.88 -9.88
CA ASP A 723 -6.90 -15.34 -11.14
C ASP A 723 -8.42 -15.52 -11.05
N VAL A 724 -8.90 -16.10 -9.95
CA VAL A 724 -10.35 -16.28 -9.72
C VAL A 724 -11.06 -14.93 -9.64
N ILE A 725 -10.52 -13.96 -8.88
CA ILE A 725 -11.13 -12.64 -8.72
C ILE A 725 -11.17 -11.87 -10.05
N HIS A 726 -10.12 -11.94 -10.86
CA HIS A 726 -10.10 -11.27 -12.16
C HIS A 726 -11.09 -11.87 -13.17
N ALA A 727 -11.29 -13.18 -13.09
CA ALA A 727 -12.21 -13.88 -13.97
C ALA A 727 -13.67 -13.85 -13.46
N PHE A 728 -13.84 -13.72 -12.16
CA PHE A 728 -15.14 -13.61 -11.47
C PHE A 728 -15.08 -12.43 -10.49
N PRO A 729 -15.16 -11.18 -10.99
CA PRO A 729 -15.00 -9.99 -10.16
C PRO A 729 -16.17 -9.84 -9.19
N THR A 730 -15.84 -9.86 -7.90
CA THR A 730 -16.76 -9.54 -6.81
C THR A 730 -16.08 -8.58 -5.85
N GLU A 731 -16.65 -7.39 -5.70
CA GLU A 731 -16.08 -6.33 -4.87
C GLU A 731 -15.88 -6.75 -3.42
N VAL A 732 -16.77 -7.60 -2.91
CA VAL A 732 -16.72 -8.12 -1.54
C VAL A 732 -15.42 -8.90 -1.24
N TRP A 733 -14.97 -9.72 -2.19
CA TRP A 733 -13.78 -10.58 -2.02
C TRP A 733 -12.47 -9.91 -2.43
N ASN A 734 -12.54 -8.90 -3.28
CA ASN A 734 -11.36 -8.25 -3.86
C ASN A 734 -10.37 -7.77 -2.80
N VAL A 735 -10.84 -7.03 -1.78
CA VAL A 735 -9.97 -6.54 -0.69
C VAL A 735 -9.32 -7.68 0.08
N SER A 736 -10.08 -8.76 0.36
CA SER A 736 -9.56 -9.90 1.11
C SER A 736 -8.49 -10.66 0.34
N VAL A 737 -8.73 -10.89 -0.96
CA VAL A 737 -7.77 -11.54 -1.85
C VAL A 737 -6.51 -10.69 -2.02
N ALA A 738 -6.67 -9.38 -2.29
CA ALA A 738 -5.56 -8.46 -2.39
C ALA A 738 -4.70 -8.42 -1.12
N ARG A 739 -5.33 -8.45 0.06
CA ARG A 739 -4.62 -8.49 1.34
C ARG A 739 -3.83 -9.78 1.53
N LEU A 740 -4.43 -10.95 1.24
CA LEU A 740 -3.73 -12.23 1.35
C LEU A 740 -2.57 -12.31 0.37
N PHE A 741 -2.76 -11.83 -0.85
CA PHE A 741 -1.70 -11.81 -1.86
C PHE A 741 -0.55 -10.88 -1.45
N SER A 742 -0.85 -9.68 -0.97
CA SER A 742 0.14 -8.75 -0.45
C SER A 742 0.92 -9.33 0.72
N GLN A 743 0.25 -10.01 1.66
CA GLN A 743 0.92 -10.66 2.79
C GLN A 743 1.85 -11.78 2.31
N ALA A 744 1.40 -12.61 1.35
CA ALA A 744 2.24 -13.68 0.80
C ALA A 744 3.47 -13.14 0.05
N LEU A 745 3.34 -12.01 -0.64
CA LEU A 745 4.48 -11.31 -1.28
C LEU A 745 5.43 -10.70 -0.24
N ALA A 746 4.88 -10.09 0.82
CA ALA A 746 5.67 -9.49 1.89
C ALA A 746 6.53 -10.52 2.63
N GLU A 747 6.02 -11.74 2.85
CA GLU A 747 6.80 -12.86 3.42
C GLU A 747 7.97 -13.32 2.52
N LYS A 748 7.97 -12.91 1.25
CA LYS A 748 9.05 -13.11 0.28
C LYS A 748 9.91 -11.86 0.06
N ASP A 749 9.83 -10.87 0.95
CA ASP A 749 10.50 -9.56 0.84
C ASP A 749 10.16 -8.77 -0.44
N ARG A 750 9.03 -9.09 -1.10
CA ARG A 750 8.54 -8.42 -2.31
C ARG A 750 7.60 -7.26 -1.95
N PHE A 751 8.07 -6.35 -1.09
CA PHE A 751 7.24 -5.29 -0.48
C PHE A 751 6.63 -4.33 -1.50
N THR A 752 7.38 -3.95 -2.55
CA THR A 752 6.89 -3.04 -3.59
C THR A 752 5.68 -3.62 -4.32
N GLU A 753 5.75 -4.88 -4.73
CA GLU A 753 4.65 -5.57 -5.40
C GLU A 753 3.46 -5.79 -4.46
N ALA A 754 3.74 -6.17 -3.20
CA ALA A 754 2.72 -6.31 -2.18
C ALA A 754 1.92 -5.02 -1.97
N THR A 755 2.60 -3.88 -2.02
CA THR A 755 1.98 -2.57 -1.87
C THR A 755 1.10 -2.22 -3.07
N GLU A 756 1.60 -2.43 -4.30
CA GLU A 756 0.86 -2.10 -5.53
C GLU A 756 -0.47 -2.87 -5.64
N ILE A 757 -0.46 -4.16 -5.24
CA ILE A 757 -1.69 -4.99 -5.22
C ILE A 757 -2.76 -4.40 -4.29
N LEU A 758 -2.37 -3.97 -3.10
CA LEU A 758 -3.32 -3.33 -2.18
C LEU A 758 -3.75 -1.95 -2.66
N GLU A 759 -2.83 -1.14 -3.21
CA GLU A 759 -3.19 0.17 -3.79
C GLU A 759 -4.23 0.03 -4.90
N GLU A 760 -4.07 -0.96 -5.79
CA GLU A 760 -5.05 -1.23 -6.84
C GLU A 760 -6.43 -1.53 -6.22
N ALA A 761 -6.50 -2.37 -5.18
CA ALA A 761 -7.75 -2.64 -4.48
C ALA A 761 -8.34 -1.38 -3.81
N PHE A 762 -7.50 -0.49 -3.28
CA PHE A 762 -7.95 0.76 -2.66
C PHE A 762 -8.43 1.80 -3.68
N SER A 763 -7.93 1.76 -4.92
CA SER A 763 -8.25 2.74 -5.96
C SER A 763 -9.43 2.34 -6.84
N THR A 764 -9.69 1.04 -7.04
CA THR A 764 -10.65 0.52 -8.03
C THR A 764 -12.04 0.21 -7.47
N LEU A 765 -12.21 0.18 -6.13
CA LEU A 765 -13.46 -0.22 -5.50
C LEU A 765 -14.42 0.97 -5.28
N ASN A 766 -15.72 0.68 -5.27
CA ASN A 766 -16.74 1.67 -4.97
C ASN A 766 -16.63 2.17 -3.51
N ASP A 767 -17.20 3.33 -3.22
CA ASP A 767 -17.19 3.97 -1.89
C ASP A 767 -18.42 3.58 -1.05
N SER A 768 -18.87 2.32 -1.14
CA SER A 768 -19.96 1.85 -0.27
C SER A 768 -19.48 1.75 1.20
N PRO A 769 -20.37 1.91 2.18
CA PRO A 769 -20.00 1.77 3.59
C PRO A 769 -19.34 0.42 3.91
N TYR A 770 -19.81 -0.66 3.30
CA TYR A 770 -19.24 -1.99 3.46
C TYR A 770 -17.80 -2.07 2.94
N ILE A 771 -17.56 -1.61 1.70
CA ILE A 771 -16.22 -1.61 1.10
C ILE A 771 -15.28 -0.71 1.89
N ARG A 772 -15.73 0.48 2.32
CA ARG A 772 -14.93 1.38 3.17
C ARG A 772 -14.45 0.70 4.44
N MET A 773 -15.29 -0.09 5.10
CA MET A 773 -14.91 -0.88 6.27
C MET A 773 -13.93 -2.01 5.94
N ARG A 774 -14.10 -2.69 4.81
CA ARG A 774 -13.14 -3.72 4.35
C ARG A 774 -11.77 -3.12 4.06
N LEU A 775 -11.73 -1.95 3.41
CA LEU A 775 -10.50 -1.20 3.19
C LEU A 775 -9.87 -0.75 4.51
N ALA A 776 -10.68 -0.24 5.45
CA ALA A 776 -10.19 0.12 6.78
C ALA A 776 -9.53 -1.07 7.50
N GLY A 777 -10.09 -2.28 7.37
CA GLY A 777 -9.49 -3.50 7.89
C GLY A 777 -8.20 -3.95 7.16
N ALA A 778 -7.99 -3.54 5.91
CA ALA A 778 -6.76 -3.80 5.15
C ALA A 778 -5.71 -2.68 5.30
N ALA A 779 -6.13 -1.47 5.72
CA ALA A 779 -5.26 -0.30 5.84
C ALA A 779 -4.02 -0.52 6.73
N PRO A 780 -4.05 -1.25 7.86
CA PRO A 780 -2.84 -1.55 8.63
C PRO A 780 -1.78 -2.31 7.84
N THR A 781 -2.20 -3.24 6.98
CA THR A 781 -1.28 -3.98 6.11
C THR A 781 -0.63 -3.04 5.10
N LEU A 782 -1.42 -2.19 4.42
CA LEU A 782 -0.89 -1.25 3.43
C LEU A 782 0.00 -0.18 4.07
N ALA A 783 -0.39 0.36 5.23
CA ALA A 783 0.41 1.33 5.96
C ALA A 783 1.78 0.75 6.38
N HIS A 784 1.79 -0.51 6.85
CA HIS A 784 3.04 -1.20 7.18
C HIS A 784 3.92 -1.43 5.94
N LEU A 785 3.33 -1.82 4.81
CA LEU A 785 4.06 -1.97 3.56
C LEU A 785 4.69 -0.66 3.09
N TYR A 786 3.98 0.46 3.24
CA TYR A 786 4.55 1.78 2.96
C TYR A 786 5.77 2.09 3.82
N LEU A 787 5.75 1.72 5.13
CA LEU A 787 6.95 1.86 5.98
C LEU A 787 8.12 0.99 5.47
N CYS A 788 7.83 -0.26 5.04
CA CYS A 788 8.87 -1.17 4.53
C CYS A 788 9.55 -0.68 3.25
N ILE A 789 8.87 0.14 2.45
CA ILE A 789 9.42 0.73 1.21
C ILE A 789 9.77 2.22 1.36
N GLU A 790 9.84 2.72 2.61
CA GLU A 790 10.22 4.10 2.97
C GLU A 790 9.30 5.20 2.41
N GLU A 791 8.05 4.85 2.06
CA GLU A 791 7.01 5.78 1.61
C GLU A 791 6.25 6.37 2.80
N TYR A 792 6.98 7.08 3.66
CA TYR A 792 6.49 7.54 4.96
C TYR A 792 5.31 8.51 4.89
N GLN A 793 5.22 9.36 3.85
CA GLN A 793 4.10 10.27 3.70
C GLN A 793 2.80 9.51 3.38
N ASP A 794 2.87 8.50 2.50
CA ASP A 794 1.71 7.66 2.18
C ASP A 794 1.27 6.84 3.39
N ALA A 795 2.24 6.31 4.17
CA ALA A 795 1.96 5.62 5.41
C ALA A 795 1.20 6.52 6.40
N TYR A 796 1.65 7.77 6.57
CA TYR A 796 1.02 8.75 7.45
C TYR A 796 -0.41 9.09 6.99
N ASP A 797 -0.57 9.50 5.73
CA ASP A 797 -1.86 9.95 5.19
C ASP A 797 -2.91 8.84 5.22
N LEU A 798 -2.52 7.62 4.81
CA LEU A 798 -3.39 6.45 4.85
C LEU A 798 -3.79 6.11 6.30
N ALA A 799 -2.81 6.07 7.20
CA ALA A 799 -3.02 5.69 8.58
C ALA A 799 -3.93 6.69 9.32
N MET A 800 -3.73 7.98 9.15
CA MET A 800 -4.60 9.02 9.74
C MET A 800 -6.03 8.93 9.19
N LYS A 801 -6.19 8.77 7.87
CA LYS A 801 -7.50 8.64 7.22
C LYS A 801 -8.30 7.47 7.77
N TYR A 802 -7.72 6.28 7.79
CA TYR A 802 -8.45 5.06 8.17
C TYR A 802 -8.52 4.84 9.68
N SER A 803 -7.63 5.44 10.48
CA SER A 803 -7.77 5.49 11.93
C SER A 803 -9.07 6.19 12.34
N ALA A 804 -9.44 7.29 11.67
CA ALA A 804 -10.71 7.97 11.90
C ALA A 804 -11.93 7.08 11.56
N VAL A 805 -11.88 6.38 10.42
CA VAL A 805 -12.96 5.44 10.01
C VAL A 805 -13.13 4.31 11.03
N LEU A 806 -12.03 3.74 11.52
CA LEU A 806 -12.07 2.66 12.51
C LEU A 806 -12.56 3.17 13.88
N ARG A 807 -12.19 4.39 14.30
CA ARG A 807 -12.68 5.05 15.52
C ARG A 807 -14.20 5.24 15.48
N GLU A 808 -14.75 5.74 14.38
CA GLU A 808 -16.19 5.91 14.17
C GLU A 808 -16.98 4.59 14.32
N ASN A 809 -16.33 3.46 14.06
CA ASN A 809 -16.90 2.12 14.17
C ASN A 809 -16.45 1.38 15.46
N GLU A 810 -15.91 2.10 16.44
CA GLU A 810 -15.49 1.58 17.75
C GLU A 810 -14.44 0.46 17.68
N MET A 811 -13.67 0.40 16.57
CA MET A 811 -12.57 -0.56 16.39
C MET A 811 -11.25 0.01 16.91
N TYR A 812 -11.22 0.33 18.20
CA TYR A 812 -10.14 1.11 18.82
C TYR A 812 -8.77 0.50 18.69
N ARG A 813 -8.62 -0.82 18.83
CA ARG A 813 -7.33 -1.51 18.70
C ARG A 813 -6.71 -1.29 17.32
N SER A 814 -7.48 -1.50 16.27
CA SER A 814 -7.02 -1.32 14.89
C SER A 814 -6.77 0.15 14.56
N ALA A 815 -7.62 1.06 15.06
CA ALA A 815 -7.44 2.51 14.94
C ALA A 815 -6.14 2.97 15.61
N LEU A 816 -5.87 2.47 16.82
CA LEU A 816 -4.64 2.76 17.58
C LEU A 816 -3.38 2.26 16.85
N SER A 817 -3.44 1.06 16.27
CA SER A 817 -2.33 0.51 15.47
C SER A 817 -1.99 1.42 14.28
N LEU A 818 -3.00 1.98 13.61
CA LEU A 818 -2.79 2.94 12.53
C LEU A 818 -2.24 4.28 13.04
N ALA A 819 -2.77 4.82 14.15
CA ALA A 819 -2.26 6.05 14.74
C ALA A 819 -0.78 5.91 15.16
N ASP A 820 -0.39 4.75 15.71
CA ASP A 820 1.02 4.46 16.02
C ASP A 820 1.87 4.38 14.74
N THR A 821 1.36 3.76 13.68
CA THR A 821 2.02 3.73 12.36
C THR A 821 2.20 5.14 11.79
N ALA A 822 1.18 6.01 11.90
CA ALA A 822 1.26 7.41 11.49
C ALA A 822 2.35 8.17 12.27
N SER A 823 2.38 7.99 13.59
CA SER A 823 3.40 8.62 14.44
C SER A 823 4.82 8.16 14.08
N ASN A 824 5.00 6.87 13.77
CA ASN A 824 6.30 6.35 13.32
C ASN A 824 6.68 6.91 11.94
N ALA A 825 5.75 6.97 11.00
CA ALA A 825 5.97 7.54 9.67
C ALA A 825 6.35 9.04 9.74
N ALA A 826 5.63 9.82 10.55
CA ALA A 826 5.92 11.24 10.76
C ALA A 826 7.31 11.47 11.38
N LYS A 827 7.73 10.60 12.30
CA LYS A 827 9.07 10.61 12.89
C LYS A 827 10.15 10.41 11.83
N GLU A 828 10.00 9.44 10.94
CA GLU A 828 10.96 9.17 9.86
C GLU A 828 11.00 10.31 8.83
N LEU A 829 9.88 11.00 8.61
CA LEU A 829 9.82 12.23 7.81
C LEU A 829 10.50 13.44 8.47
N GLY A 830 10.84 13.35 9.76
CA GLY A 830 11.29 14.50 10.54
C GLY A 830 10.21 15.56 10.75
N ASN A 831 8.94 15.21 10.57
CA ASN A 831 7.78 16.09 10.77
C ASN A 831 7.26 15.95 12.20
N TYR A 832 7.87 16.70 13.12
CA TYR A 832 7.58 16.58 14.56
C TYR A 832 6.16 17.03 14.94
N ILE A 833 5.55 17.92 14.18
CA ILE A 833 4.17 18.34 14.39
C ILE A 833 3.22 17.18 14.06
N ALA A 834 3.40 16.57 12.90
CA ALA A 834 2.62 15.39 12.51
C ALA A 834 2.85 14.19 13.46
N GLU A 835 4.09 14.02 14.00
CA GLU A 835 4.39 13.01 15.01
C GLU A 835 3.58 13.27 16.29
N ALA A 836 3.50 14.53 16.74
CA ALA A 836 2.73 14.93 17.92
C ALA A 836 1.23 14.73 17.69
N ASP A 837 0.68 15.16 16.56
CA ASP A 837 -0.76 15.03 16.25
C ASP A 837 -1.18 13.55 16.16
N ALA A 838 -0.36 12.68 15.58
CA ALA A 838 -0.62 11.25 15.54
C ALA A 838 -0.51 10.59 16.93
N ALA A 839 0.41 11.07 17.78
CA ALA A 839 0.54 10.60 19.16
C ALA A 839 -0.65 11.05 20.03
N ASP A 840 -1.15 12.27 19.85
CA ASP A 840 -2.37 12.75 20.54
C ASP A 840 -3.58 11.88 20.15
N LEU A 841 -3.78 11.62 18.85
CA LEU A 841 -4.82 10.70 18.38
C LEU A 841 -4.68 9.31 19.02
N ALA A 842 -3.47 8.79 19.12
CA ALA A 842 -3.20 7.49 19.75
C ALA A 842 -3.51 7.52 21.26
N ALA A 843 -3.22 8.64 21.95
CA ALA A 843 -3.58 8.82 23.35
C ALA A 843 -5.11 8.86 23.54
N GLU A 844 -5.84 9.61 22.70
CA GLU A 844 -7.30 9.66 22.75
C GLU A 844 -7.92 8.28 22.52
N LEU A 845 -7.46 7.53 21.51
CA LEU A 845 -7.92 6.18 21.21
C LEU A 845 -7.64 5.20 22.35
N SER A 846 -6.47 5.32 23.00
CA SER A 846 -6.11 4.53 24.18
C SER A 846 -7.04 4.84 25.36
N HIS A 847 -7.42 6.11 25.55
CA HIS A 847 -8.37 6.53 26.55
C HIS A 847 -9.79 5.94 26.30
N GLU A 848 -10.28 6.05 25.08
CA GLU A 848 -11.58 5.50 24.68
C GLU A 848 -11.63 3.97 24.82
N TRP A 849 -10.51 3.30 24.53
CA TRP A 849 -10.36 1.86 24.69
C TRP A 849 -10.06 1.44 26.13
N LYS A 850 -9.87 2.39 27.07
CA LYS A 850 -9.51 2.18 28.49
C LYS A 850 -8.15 1.52 28.70
N GLU A 851 -7.26 1.65 27.73
CA GLU A 851 -5.87 1.19 27.81
C GLU A 851 -4.95 2.28 28.36
N TYR A 852 -5.18 2.66 29.61
CA TYR A 852 -4.56 3.83 30.25
C TYR A 852 -3.04 3.80 30.30
N PHE A 853 -2.42 2.62 30.33
CA PHE A 853 -0.97 2.52 30.27
C PHE A 853 -0.42 2.92 28.89
N ARG A 854 -1.14 2.60 27.81
CA ARG A 854 -0.80 3.05 26.45
C ARG A 854 -1.05 4.54 26.29
N GLU A 855 -2.14 5.08 26.86
CA GLU A 855 -2.40 6.52 26.89
C GLU A 855 -1.23 7.28 27.50
N HIS A 856 -0.70 6.83 28.64
CA HIS A 856 0.50 7.36 29.27
C HIS A 856 1.70 7.41 28.30
N GLN A 857 1.96 6.32 27.58
CA GLN A 857 3.08 6.25 26.63
C GLN A 857 2.93 7.27 25.49
N TYR A 858 1.71 7.42 24.93
CA TYR A 858 1.47 8.33 23.83
C TYR A 858 1.45 9.80 24.23
N LEU A 859 0.95 10.13 25.40
CA LEU A 859 1.03 11.50 25.94
C LEU A 859 2.49 11.96 26.10
N ARG A 860 3.36 11.10 26.57
CA ARG A 860 4.80 11.39 26.66
C ARG A 860 5.44 11.53 25.27
N ARG A 861 5.04 10.69 24.31
CA ARG A 861 5.52 10.77 22.93
C ARG A 861 5.08 12.06 22.25
N GLU A 862 3.84 12.49 22.46
CA GLU A 862 3.31 13.78 22.01
C GLU A 862 4.16 14.93 22.54
N ALA A 863 4.33 15.00 23.85
CA ALA A 863 5.13 16.05 24.49
C ALA A 863 6.60 16.08 24.00
N ALA A 864 7.20 14.91 23.82
CA ALA A 864 8.57 14.80 23.32
C ALA A 864 8.69 15.22 21.86
N ALA A 865 7.71 14.91 21.02
CA ALA A 865 7.70 15.27 19.60
C ALA A 865 7.64 16.79 19.42
N MET A 866 6.82 17.49 20.17
CA MET A 866 6.68 18.95 20.13
C MET A 866 7.99 19.71 20.32
N VAL A 867 8.93 19.14 21.06
CA VAL A 867 10.22 19.81 21.39
C VAL A 867 11.42 19.22 20.64
N LYS A 868 11.21 18.33 19.68
CA LYS A 868 12.31 17.74 18.88
C LYS A 868 12.88 18.70 17.83
N GLY A 869 12.07 19.60 17.30
CA GLY A 869 12.42 20.49 16.20
C GLY A 869 13.58 21.44 16.53
N PRO A 870 14.24 22.00 15.51
CA PRO A 870 15.29 22.99 15.70
C PRO A 870 14.76 24.36 16.18
N ASN A 871 13.50 24.67 15.88
CA ASN A 871 12.84 25.94 16.22
C ASN A 871 11.57 25.64 17.03
N VAL A 872 11.73 25.41 18.32
CA VAL A 872 10.61 25.15 19.25
C VAL A 872 10.04 26.49 19.70
N GLY A 873 8.74 26.72 19.44
CA GLY A 873 8.03 27.92 19.86
C GLY A 873 7.65 27.91 21.35
N GLU A 874 7.29 29.08 21.90
CA GLU A 874 6.75 29.16 23.27
C GLU A 874 5.43 28.37 23.38
N ASP A 875 4.59 28.43 22.34
CA ASP A 875 3.31 27.71 22.30
C ASP A 875 3.51 26.17 22.33
N ASP A 876 4.55 25.66 21.62
CA ASP A 876 4.87 24.23 21.60
C ASP A 876 5.35 23.75 22.98
N LEU A 877 6.15 24.56 23.66
CA LEU A 877 6.62 24.27 25.02
C LEU A 877 5.47 24.29 26.03
N GLU A 878 4.58 25.27 25.95
CA GLU A 878 3.41 25.36 26.84
C GLU A 878 2.48 24.16 26.63
N ARG A 879 2.23 23.77 25.36
CA ARG A 879 1.43 22.60 25.02
C ARG A 879 2.10 21.31 25.53
N ALA A 880 3.40 21.11 25.34
CA ALA A 880 4.14 19.95 25.83
C ALA A 880 4.06 19.82 27.37
N LEU A 881 4.20 20.94 28.10
CA LEU A 881 4.06 20.95 29.57
C LEU A 881 2.63 20.61 30.01
N SER A 882 1.61 21.10 29.30
CA SER A 882 0.21 20.79 29.57
C SER A 882 -0.09 19.31 29.37
N VAL A 883 0.46 18.71 28.33
CA VAL A 883 0.33 17.27 28.03
C VAL A 883 0.96 16.42 29.14
N LEU A 884 2.14 16.80 29.64
CA LEU A 884 2.79 16.08 30.73
C LEU A 884 2.06 16.23 32.07
N GLU A 885 1.37 17.34 32.29
CA GLU A 885 0.52 17.50 33.46
C GLU A 885 -0.76 16.63 33.34
N ARG A 886 -1.36 16.54 32.14
CA ARG A 886 -2.45 15.59 31.86
C ARG A 886 -2.02 14.15 32.13
N ASP A 887 -0.81 13.77 31.73
CA ASP A 887 -0.23 12.47 31.99
C ASP A 887 -0.06 12.18 33.49
N ARG A 888 0.42 13.15 34.28
CA ARG A 888 0.49 13.02 35.75
C ARG A 888 -0.88 12.81 36.40
N GLN A 889 -1.89 13.51 35.91
CA GLN A 889 -3.27 13.36 36.39
C GLN A 889 -3.81 11.98 36.04
N LEU A 890 -3.51 11.47 34.83
CA LEU A 890 -3.85 10.11 34.41
C LEU A 890 -3.24 9.07 35.38
N ILE A 891 -1.93 9.11 35.61
CA ILE A 891 -1.24 8.18 36.52
C ILE A 891 -1.87 8.23 37.91
N ALA A 892 -2.23 9.43 38.41
CA ALA A 892 -2.87 9.59 39.69
C ALA A 892 -4.29 8.97 39.71
N SER A 893 -5.04 9.02 38.62
CA SER A 893 -6.41 8.49 38.52
C SER A 893 -6.45 6.94 38.49
N ILE A 894 -5.45 6.29 37.90
CA ILE A 894 -5.38 4.82 37.73
C ILE A 894 -4.56 4.10 38.80
N LYS A 895 -4.19 4.78 39.88
CA LYS A 895 -3.38 4.22 40.99
C LYS A 895 -3.90 2.90 41.56
N THR A 896 -5.19 2.64 41.51
CA THR A 896 -5.79 1.40 42.02
C THR A 896 -5.65 0.22 41.10
N GLU A 897 -5.29 0.49 39.82
CA GLU A 897 -5.14 -0.52 38.77
C GLU A 897 -3.68 -0.93 38.55
N LEU A 898 -2.73 -0.14 39.09
CA LEU A 898 -1.29 -0.33 38.91
C LEU A 898 -0.61 -0.81 40.18
N THR A 899 0.47 -1.57 40.03
CA THR A 899 1.38 -1.90 41.12
C THR A 899 2.20 -0.68 41.53
N GLU A 900 2.73 -0.70 42.75
CA GLU A 900 3.60 0.38 43.28
C GLU A 900 4.80 0.62 42.34
N LYS A 901 5.40 -0.46 41.82
CA LYS A 901 6.50 -0.36 40.85
C LYS A 901 6.07 0.35 39.56
N GLN A 902 4.93 -0.05 39.00
CA GLN A 902 4.41 0.57 37.76
C GLN A 902 4.14 2.06 37.92
N ILE A 903 3.53 2.47 39.06
CA ILE A 903 3.29 3.87 39.37
C ILE A 903 4.61 4.65 39.44
N ALA A 904 5.60 4.12 40.17
CA ALA A 904 6.90 4.76 40.33
C ALA A 904 7.64 4.91 38.99
N ILE A 905 7.66 3.85 38.16
CA ILE A 905 8.26 3.88 36.83
C ILE A 905 7.56 4.88 35.91
N SER A 906 6.21 4.89 35.86
CA SER A 906 5.47 5.87 35.04
C SER A 906 5.76 7.32 35.46
N HIS A 907 5.89 7.60 36.75
CA HIS A 907 6.33 8.91 37.21
C HIS A 907 7.78 9.24 36.82
N ALA A 908 8.67 8.27 36.86
CA ALA A 908 10.06 8.45 36.44
C ALA A 908 10.17 8.74 34.94
N GLU A 909 9.38 8.06 34.14
CA GLU A 909 9.27 8.27 32.70
C GLU A 909 8.66 9.66 32.37
N ASN A 910 7.62 10.09 33.08
CA ASN A 910 7.08 11.45 32.94
C ASN A 910 8.15 12.50 33.30
N ASN A 911 8.86 12.32 34.42
CA ASN A 911 9.95 13.22 34.86
C ASN A 911 11.09 13.26 33.84
N TYR A 912 11.46 12.15 33.20
CA TYR A 912 12.44 12.12 32.13
C TYR A 912 11.98 13.01 30.95
N THR A 913 10.76 12.86 30.45
CA THR A 913 10.22 13.67 29.36
C THR A 913 10.11 15.15 29.77
N LEU A 914 9.69 15.43 31.00
CA LEU A 914 9.65 16.79 31.56
C LEU A 914 11.03 17.43 31.60
N GLY A 915 12.06 16.67 32.00
CA GLY A 915 13.45 17.14 32.01
C GLY A 915 13.92 17.53 30.61
N TRP A 916 13.57 16.71 29.60
CA TRP A 916 13.85 17.03 28.20
C TRP A 916 13.15 18.30 27.71
N VAL A 917 11.85 18.45 27.96
CA VAL A 917 11.06 19.64 27.61
C VAL A 917 11.62 20.88 28.32
N THR A 918 11.98 20.77 29.61
CA THR A 918 12.52 21.87 30.40
C THR A 918 13.90 22.31 29.90
N LEU A 919 14.75 21.35 29.48
CA LEU A 919 16.05 21.67 28.85
C LEU A 919 15.82 22.46 27.53
N LYS A 920 14.87 22.02 26.69
CA LYS A 920 14.52 22.70 25.45
C LYS A 920 13.93 24.08 25.65
N ALA A 921 13.28 24.31 26.80
CA ALA A 921 12.82 25.62 27.24
C ALA A 921 13.97 26.54 27.71
N GLY A 922 15.24 26.13 27.60
CA GLY A 922 16.40 26.91 28.01
C GLY A 922 16.60 26.97 29.53
N LYS A 923 16.06 26.02 30.29
CA LYS A 923 16.12 25.96 31.77
C LYS A 923 16.87 24.73 32.25
N PRO A 924 18.16 24.56 31.92
CA PRO A 924 18.93 23.36 32.22
C PRO A 924 19.02 23.06 33.72
N VAL A 925 19.08 24.09 34.57
CA VAL A 925 19.17 23.89 36.04
C VAL A 925 17.86 23.28 36.63
N GLU A 926 16.70 23.77 36.17
CA GLU A 926 15.39 23.20 36.57
C GLU A 926 15.24 21.74 36.07
N ALA A 927 15.75 21.47 34.86
CA ALA A 927 15.71 20.11 34.29
C ALA A 927 16.55 19.10 35.08
N MET A 928 17.68 19.48 35.65
CA MET A 928 18.58 18.60 36.42
C MET A 928 17.88 17.94 37.61
N ASP A 929 17.04 18.67 38.33
CA ASP A 929 16.37 18.15 39.54
C ASP A 929 15.39 17.03 39.19
N VAL A 930 14.51 17.25 38.20
CA VAL A 930 13.54 16.22 37.77
C VAL A 930 14.21 15.01 37.09
N LEU A 931 15.33 15.22 36.41
CA LEU A 931 16.12 14.13 35.80
C LEU A 931 16.81 13.26 36.87
N ARG A 932 17.36 13.86 37.94
CA ARG A 932 17.94 13.13 39.05
C ARG A 932 16.91 12.28 39.78
N GLU A 933 15.67 12.80 39.96
CA GLU A 933 14.57 12.04 40.52
C GLU A 933 14.23 10.84 39.65
N SER A 934 14.15 11.02 38.35
CA SER A 934 13.88 9.95 37.37
C SER A 934 14.97 8.86 37.45
N ILE A 935 16.26 9.23 37.41
CA ILE A 935 17.39 8.32 37.51
C ILE A 935 17.37 7.54 38.83
N ALA A 936 17.13 8.22 39.96
CA ALA A 936 17.07 7.59 41.28
C ALA A 936 15.94 6.54 41.34
N CYS A 937 14.79 6.84 40.74
CA CYS A 937 13.67 5.90 40.68
C CYS A 937 13.99 4.66 39.83
N PHE A 938 14.50 4.82 38.61
CA PHE A 938 14.86 3.69 37.76
C PHE A 938 15.92 2.80 38.43
N ARG A 939 16.91 3.37 39.13
CA ARG A 939 17.91 2.62 39.90
C ARG A 939 17.31 1.87 41.06
N ALA A 940 16.36 2.47 41.79
CA ALA A 940 15.72 1.85 42.95
C ALA A 940 14.92 0.60 42.56
N TYR A 941 14.44 0.53 41.33
CA TYR A 941 13.73 -0.65 40.79
C TYR A 941 14.56 -1.52 39.84
N GLU A 942 15.87 -1.30 39.77
CA GLU A 942 16.85 -2.06 38.97
C GLU A 942 16.60 -1.95 37.45
N GLU A 943 15.93 -0.88 36.99
CA GLU A 943 15.70 -0.57 35.56
C GLU A 943 16.87 0.27 35.01
N TYR A 944 18.05 -0.32 35.00
CA TYR A 944 19.28 0.40 34.65
C TYR A 944 19.36 0.83 33.19
N ASP A 945 18.83 0.06 32.28
CA ASP A 945 18.77 0.43 30.84
C ASP A 945 17.95 1.73 30.66
N GLU A 946 16.81 1.82 31.35
CA GLU A 946 15.95 3.00 31.35
C GLU A 946 16.58 4.22 31.99
N ALA A 947 17.39 4.03 33.05
CA ALA A 947 18.14 5.10 33.71
C ALA A 947 19.14 5.80 32.75
N GLY A 948 19.59 5.15 31.70
CA GLY A 948 20.52 5.69 30.72
C GLY A 948 19.92 6.85 29.90
N TYR A 949 18.59 6.87 29.69
CA TYR A 949 17.93 7.94 28.92
C TYR A 949 17.91 9.29 29.67
N PRO A 950 17.45 9.39 30.91
CA PRO A 950 17.54 10.64 31.65
C PRO A 950 18.97 11.05 31.98
N MET A 951 19.94 10.12 32.08
CA MET A 951 21.36 10.45 32.26
C MET A 951 21.94 11.14 31.00
N GLU A 952 21.54 10.74 29.80
CA GLU A 952 21.93 11.44 28.59
C GLU A 952 21.45 12.91 28.59
N VAL A 953 20.20 13.15 28.99
CA VAL A 953 19.65 14.50 29.07
C VAL A 953 20.31 15.30 30.18
N LEU A 954 20.60 14.65 31.31
CA LEU A 954 21.33 15.30 32.43
C LEU A 954 22.73 15.73 31.99
N ALA A 955 23.46 14.90 31.24
CA ALA A 955 24.74 15.27 30.67
C ALA A 955 24.64 16.50 29.77
N ARG A 956 23.60 16.57 28.92
CA ARG A 956 23.31 17.77 28.10
C ARG A 956 23.04 19.02 28.94
N CYS A 957 22.35 18.87 30.08
CA CYS A 957 22.15 19.99 31.03
C CYS A 957 23.47 20.46 31.65
N TYR A 958 24.35 19.54 32.05
CA TYR A 958 25.68 19.88 32.57
C TYR A 958 26.51 20.57 31.52
N TYR A 959 26.51 20.08 30.27
CA TYR A 959 27.22 20.75 29.19
C TYR A 959 26.68 22.17 28.93
N ALA A 960 25.37 22.32 28.85
CA ALA A 960 24.73 23.64 28.65
C ALA A 960 25.04 24.66 29.78
N THR A 961 25.39 24.19 30.94
CA THR A 961 25.77 25.04 32.11
C THR A 961 27.28 25.16 32.34
N GLY A 962 28.11 24.53 31.52
CA GLY A 962 29.57 24.48 31.67
C GLY A 962 30.05 23.71 32.91
N ASN A 963 29.21 22.78 33.41
CA ASN A 963 29.55 21.99 34.60
C ASN A 963 30.27 20.68 34.19
N PHE A 964 31.54 20.77 33.91
CA PHE A 964 32.37 19.62 33.50
C PHE A 964 32.58 18.60 34.62
N ASP A 965 32.52 19.01 35.89
CA ASP A 965 32.59 18.06 37.02
C ASP A 965 31.37 17.16 37.02
N GLY A 966 30.16 17.72 36.78
CA GLY A 966 28.93 16.93 36.61
C GLY A 966 28.99 15.99 35.43
N LEU A 967 29.65 16.36 34.30
CA LEU A 967 29.87 15.48 33.15
C LEU A 967 30.76 14.29 33.54
N ARG A 968 31.86 14.54 34.31
CA ARG A 968 32.72 13.46 34.80
C ARG A 968 32.00 12.50 35.73
N GLU A 969 31.18 13.05 36.66
CA GLU A 969 30.31 12.22 37.52
C GLU A 969 29.37 11.34 36.69
N CYS A 970 28.74 11.87 35.62
CA CYS A 970 27.90 11.05 34.74
C CYS A 970 28.69 9.93 34.07
N VAL A 971 29.92 10.18 33.60
CA VAL A 971 30.78 9.16 33.00
C VAL A 971 31.11 8.05 34.00
N ASP A 972 31.45 8.42 35.25
CA ASP A 972 31.74 7.45 36.33
C ASP A 972 30.54 6.60 36.65
N GLU A 973 29.34 7.21 36.80
CA GLU A 973 28.09 6.51 37.08
C GLU A 973 27.71 5.56 35.94
N LEU A 974 27.78 6.02 34.68
CA LEU A 974 27.48 5.18 33.52
C LEU A 974 28.48 4.00 33.41
N THR A 975 29.77 4.26 33.74
CA THR A 975 30.82 3.23 33.76
C THR A 975 30.52 2.15 34.80
N GLU A 976 30.08 2.54 36.00
CA GLU A 976 29.66 1.57 37.02
C GLU A 976 28.44 0.77 36.59
N MET A 977 27.46 1.41 35.93
CA MET A 977 26.27 0.70 35.39
C MET A 977 26.64 -0.34 34.34
N THR A 978 27.66 -0.10 33.49
CA THR A 978 28.10 -1.10 32.48
C THR A 978 28.66 -2.39 33.05
N LYS A 979 28.98 -2.42 34.37
CA LYS A 979 29.52 -3.59 35.07
C LYS A 979 28.42 -4.52 35.63
N LEU A 980 27.17 -4.12 35.58
CA LEU A 980 26.05 -4.88 36.11
C LEU A 980 25.67 -6.05 35.17
N PRO A 981 25.33 -7.23 35.71
CA PRO A 981 25.12 -8.44 34.90
C PRO A 981 23.90 -8.43 34.00
N SER A 982 22.94 -7.54 34.27
CA SER A 982 21.66 -7.42 33.54
C SER A 982 21.71 -6.48 32.31
N MET A 983 22.88 -5.83 32.10
CA MET A 983 23.00 -4.74 31.14
C MET A 983 23.42 -5.17 29.73
N LYS A 984 22.84 -4.52 28.70
CA LYS A 984 23.38 -4.51 27.33
C LYS A 984 24.34 -3.31 27.17
N PRO A 985 25.67 -3.50 27.32
CA PRO A 985 26.59 -2.38 27.54
C PRO A 985 26.85 -1.49 26.33
N THR A 986 26.36 -1.85 25.12
CA THR A 986 26.73 -1.19 23.85
C THR A 986 26.31 0.28 23.80
N ARG A 987 25.08 0.59 24.20
CA ARG A 987 24.55 1.95 24.18
C ARG A 987 25.24 2.84 25.22
N LEU A 988 25.37 2.37 26.45
CA LEU A 988 26.01 3.14 27.52
C LEU A 988 27.48 3.43 27.20
N ARG A 989 28.20 2.49 26.58
CA ARG A 989 29.59 2.72 26.13
C ARG A 989 29.67 3.78 25.05
N SER A 990 28.70 3.84 24.12
CA SER A 990 28.64 4.90 23.12
C SER A 990 28.35 6.25 23.76
N LEU A 991 27.46 6.30 24.74
CA LEU A 991 27.16 7.52 25.50
C LEU A 991 28.35 8.01 26.33
N ILE A 992 29.03 7.11 27.03
CA ILE A 992 30.29 7.41 27.79
C ILE A 992 31.32 8.05 26.84
N ARG A 993 31.56 7.44 25.68
CA ARG A 993 32.49 7.95 24.68
C ARG A 993 32.13 9.35 24.22
N ALA A 994 30.86 9.58 23.87
CA ALA A 994 30.37 10.87 23.41
C ALA A 994 30.53 11.97 24.48
N ILE A 995 30.27 11.65 25.77
CA ILE A 995 30.47 12.60 26.88
C ILE A 995 31.98 12.87 27.09
N GLN A 996 32.85 11.85 27.02
CA GLN A 996 34.28 12.00 27.13
C GLN A 996 34.87 12.88 26.00
N GLU A 997 34.42 12.65 24.76
CA GLU A 997 34.80 13.49 23.61
C GLU A 997 34.46 14.98 23.86
N LEU A 998 33.25 15.26 24.36
CA LEU A 998 32.85 16.63 24.74
C LEU A 998 33.71 17.25 25.85
N ILE A 999 34.09 16.46 26.86
CA ILE A 999 34.97 16.93 27.94
C ILE A 999 36.38 17.24 27.39
N ASP A 1000 36.91 16.38 26.53
CA ASP A 1000 38.26 16.51 25.96
C ASP A 1000 38.38 17.71 24.96
N GLU A 1001 37.29 18.01 24.22
CA GLU A 1001 37.25 19.12 23.27
C GLU A 1001 37.16 20.49 23.93
N GLU A 1002 36.39 20.62 25.01
CA GLU A 1002 36.04 21.93 25.61
C GLU A 1002 36.82 22.23 26.91
N ASP A 1003 37.46 21.24 27.57
CA ASP A 1003 38.32 21.42 28.76
C ASP A 1003 39.74 20.86 28.54
N PRO A 1004 40.59 21.53 27.71
CA PRO A 1004 41.95 21.08 27.39
C PRO A 1004 42.91 21.06 28.60
N GLY A 1005 42.49 21.66 29.71
CA GLY A 1005 43.33 21.76 30.91
C GLY A 1005 43.45 20.47 31.75
N ALA A 1006 42.68 19.42 31.42
CA ALA A 1006 42.70 18.14 32.15
C ALA A 1006 43.80 17.18 31.69
N GLN A 1007 44.45 17.41 30.54
CA GLN A 1007 45.52 16.55 30.03
C GLN A 1007 46.86 16.67 30.72
N ASP A 1008 47.06 17.67 31.59
CA ASP A 1008 48.35 17.89 32.30
C ASP A 1008 48.42 17.26 33.74
N GLN A 1009 47.37 16.51 34.14
CA GLN A 1009 47.33 15.89 35.48
C GLN A 1009 47.16 14.36 35.50
N SER A 1010 47.40 13.64 34.36
CA SER A 1010 47.42 12.18 34.36
C SER A 1010 48.81 11.57 34.28
#